data_dbaf54d520570be81b2a3b248d0767b3
#
_entry.id   dbaf54d520570be81b2a3b248d0767b3
#
_cell.length_a   1.000
_cell.length_b   1.000
_cell.length_c   1.000
_cell.angle_alpha   90.00
_cell.angle_beta   90.00
_cell.angle_gamma   90.00
#
_symmetry.space_group_name_H-M   'P 1'
#
loop_
_entity.id
_entity.type
_entity.pdbx_description
1 polymer ?
#
loop_
_entity_poly.entity_id
_entity_poly.type
_entity_poly.pdbx_seq_one_letter_code
_entity_poly.pdbx_strand_id
1 'polypeptide(L)'
;MSELPELVQDLALILVVAGFVTLLFKKLKQPLVLGYIVAGFLVSPHMSYTMSVVDKDDIQTWADIGVIFLLFSLGLDFSIKKILKMGASPIIAACTIIFSMMVLGVIVGHSFGWKEMDCIFLGGMVAMSSTTIIYKAFSDMGLTQQGFASTVMSVLILEDILAIVMMVMLSTVASGNSPDGVQLLGSIMKIGFFLVLWFVVGLFAIPLFLRSVRKILNSETLLIVSLGFCCLMAVISTQVGFSAAFGAFVMGSILAETVEADKIIRLVDPVKNLFGAIFFVSVGMLVKPDVIVEYAIPILLLVITILVGQALFGTLGYLLGGQTLKNAMRCGFSMAQVGEFAFIIATLGKSLGVISEFLYPVVVAVSVITTFLTPYMIRAAEPCYNVLVKHLPKRWVRRLTHIQTNNAGESASTNNLWKVLMKKMIFNTLIYGILSAAVIAIMFSAALPICRNLSIKWTGSHWIGNAVCGFLTILFIAPFLRSIVMKQNHSEAFKALWTDRRINRLPLTATILARVLIALSFIFYICNYLTRFKNALMIAVAVGLLILMLLSRWLKKRSITLERLFIQNLQSRDIEAQKQGKKKPLFANHLIDRDIHIANLELPDDSLWAGKTLYSLKLRNRFGVHISSILRGSKHINIPNGGTILFPGDKLQAIGNDEQLTKLSKAMKAELQPTITDIEKHEMKLRSFTISKTSPFIGKTLKDSGIRDEYNCMVVGVDEGQKNLTLITPSRSLQAGDVLWVVGEEKDLERILALG
;
A
#
# COMPACT_ATOMS: atom_id res chain seq x y z
N MET A 1 -46.05 -12.64 -6.47
CA MET A 1 -44.66 -12.96 -6.19
C MET A 1 -43.91 -11.64 -6.28
N SER A 2 -43.21 -11.22 -5.24
CA SER A 2 -42.37 -10.03 -5.32
C SER A 2 -41.21 -10.36 -6.28
N GLU A 3 -41.20 -9.73 -7.45
CA GLU A 3 -40.06 -9.81 -8.36
C GLU A 3 -38.83 -9.30 -7.60
N LEU A 4 -37.74 -10.04 -7.68
CA LEU A 4 -36.46 -9.58 -7.10
C LEU A 4 -36.06 -8.26 -7.76
N PRO A 5 -35.55 -7.27 -7.02
CA PRO A 5 -35.04 -6.04 -7.62
C PRO A 5 -34.05 -6.34 -8.76
N GLU A 6 -34.14 -5.63 -9.86
CA GLU A 6 -33.28 -5.80 -11.05
C GLU A 6 -31.79 -5.79 -10.67
N LEU A 7 -31.41 -4.90 -9.77
CA LEU A 7 -30.07 -4.83 -9.19
C LEU A 7 -29.54 -6.17 -8.64
N VAL A 8 -30.42 -6.95 -7.95
CA VAL A 8 -30.02 -8.24 -7.37
C VAL A 8 -29.86 -9.29 -8.45
N GLN A 9 -30.71 -9.27 -9.47
CA GLN A 9 -30.63 -10.17 -10.63
C GLN A 9 -29.32 -9.93 -11.41
N ASP A 10 -29.02 -8.67 -11.69
CA ASP A 10 -27.81 -8.24 -12.40
C ASP A 10 -26.54 -8.59 -11.60
N LEU A 11 -26.55 -8.35 -10.29
CA LEU A 11 -25.44 -8.71 -9.42
C LEU A 11 -25.22 -10.24 -9.37
N ALA A 12 -26.31 -11.02 -9.32
CA ALA A 12 -26.23 -12.48 -9.35
C ALA A 12 -25.61 -12.98 -10.66
N LEU A 13 -26.06 -12.43 -11.82
CA LEU A 13 -25.52 -12.75 -13.14
C LEU A 13 -24.02 -12.45 -13.21
N ILE A 14 -23.63 -11.23 -12.80
CA ILE A 14 -22.23 -10.79 -12.79
C ILE A 14 -21.36 -11.72 -11.94
N LEU A 15 -21.78 -12.01 -10.71
CA LEU A 15 -20.95 -12.82 -9.79
C LEU A 15 -20.84 -14.28 -10.25
N VAL A 16 -21.93 -14.85 -10.79
CA VAL A 16 -21.92 -16.22 -11.30
C VAL A 16 -20.99 -16.33 -12.51
N VAL A 17 -21.16 -15.46 -13.52
CA VAL A 17 -20.32 -15.51 -14.72
C VAL A 17 -18.86 -15.18 -14.40
N ALA A 18 -18.62 -14.16 -13.58
CA ALA A 18 -17.27 -13.85 -13.11
C ALA A 18 -16.62 -15.03 -12.37
N GLY A 19 -17.37 -15.73 -11.53
CA GLY A 19 -16.90 -16.92 -10.82
C GLY A 19 -16.45 -18.02 -11.77
N PHE A 20 -17.29 -18.38 -12.74
CA PHE A 20 -16.94 -19.43 -13.73
C PHE A 20 -15.75 -19.05 -14.60
N VAL A 21 -15.76 -17.83 -15.16
CA VAL A 21 -14.68 -17.37 -16.05
C VAL A 21 -13.36 -17.27 -15.30
N THR A 22 -13.36 -16.76 -14.07
CA THR A 22 -12.12 -16.66 -13.28
C THR A 22 -11.57 -18.02 -12.87
N LEU A 23 -12.42 -19.02 -12.62
CA LEU A 23 -11.97 -20.41 -12.40
C LEU A 23 -11.25 -20.96 -13.64
N LEU A 24 -11.78 -20.68 -14.84
CA LEU A 24 -11.14 -21.05 -16.10
C LEU A 24 -9.77 -20.35 -16.26
N PHE A 25 -9.72 -19.03 -16.02
CA PHE A 25 -8.48 -18.24 -16.13
C PHE A 25 -7.43 -18.69 -15.10
N LYS A 26 -7.85 -19.05 -13.88
CA LYS A 26 -6.96 -19.64 -12.87
C LYS A 26 -6.37 -20.98 -13.34
N LYS A 27 -7.19 -21.86 -13.98
CA LYS A 27 -6.73 -23.12 -14.59
C LYS A 27 -5.73 -22.85 -15.71
N LEU A 28 -5.95 -21.81 -16.51
CA LEU A 28 -5.05 -21.38 -17.59
C LEU A 28 -3.81 -20.62 -17.09
N LYS A 29 -3.65 -20.44 -15.76
CA LYS A 29 -2.57 -19.66 -15.13
C LYS A 29 -2.51 -18.22 -15.62
N GLN A 30 -3.64 -17.63 -15.98
CA GLN A 30 -3.77 -16.23 -16.41
C GLN A 30 -4.19 -15.32 -15.22
N PRO A 31 -3.90 -14.02 -15.27
CA PRO A 31 -4.35 -13.06 -14.26
C PRO A 31 -5.87 -13.05 -14.11
N LEU A 32 -6.38 -13.02 -12.88
CA LEU A 32 -7.83 -13.02 -12.59
C LEU A 32 -8.55 -11.80 -13.15
N VAL A 33 -7.85 -10.65 -13.20
CA VAL A 33 -8.37 -9.40 -13.76
C VAL A 33 -8.83 -9.58 -15.21
N LEU A 34 -8.06 -10.32 -16.03
CA LEU A 34 -8.49 -10.64 -17.40
C LEU A 34 -9.77 -11.47 -17.42
N GLY A 35 -9.89 -12.42 -16.47
CA GLY A 35 -11.11 -13.21 -16.32
C GLY A 35 -12.34 -12.34 -16.01
N TYR A 36 -12.21 -11.33 -15.13
CA TYR A 36 -13.28 -10.40 -14.82
C TYR A 36 -13.67 -9.54 -16.03
N ILE A 37 -12.71 -9.02 -16.79
CA ILE A 37 -12.98 -8.22 -18.01
C ILE A 37 -13.69 -9.08 -19.06
N VAL A 38 -13.23 -10.32 -19.28
CA VAL A 38 -13.88 -11.26 -20.21
C VAL A 38 -15.28 -11.64 -19.73
N ALA A 39 -15.48 -11.86 -18.44
CA ALA A 39 -16.80 -12.09 -17.85
C ALA A 39 -17.75 -10.92 -18.14
N GLY A 40 -17.26 -9.68 -17.95
CA GLY A 40 -18.01 -8.46 -18.26
C GLY A 40 -18.38 -8.35 -19.73
N PHE A 41 -17.45 -8.65 -20.62
CA PHE A 41 -17.72 -8.69 -22.06
C PHE A 41 -18.81 -9.71 -22.40
N LEU A 42 -18.84 -10.88 -21.77
CA LEU A 42 -19.85 -11.91 -21.98
C LEU A 42 -21.25 -11.52 -21.48
N VAL A 43 -21.37 -10.78 -20.38
CA VAL A 43 -22.66 -10.30 -19.83
C VAL A 43 -23.03 -8.91 -20.33
N SER A 44 -22.27 -8.38 -21.29
CA SER A 44 -22.50 -7.05 -21.85
C SER A 44 -23.83 -6.99 -22.62
N PRO A 45 -24.60 -5.89 -22.47
CA PRO A 45 -25.79 -5.65 -23.28
C PRO A 45 -25.51 -5.54 -24.78
N HIS A 46 -24.24 -5.47 -25.18
CA HIS A 46 -23.81 -5.44 -26.57
C HIS A 46 -23.67 -6.84 -27.21
N MET A 47 -23.79 -7.91 -26.37
CA MET A 47 -23.72 -9.31 -26.83
C MET A 47 -25.14 -9.90 -26.99
N SER A 48 -25.58 -10.08 -28.20
CA SER A 48 -26.95 -10.56 -28.53
C SER A 48 -27.18 -12.06 -28.18
N TYR A 49 -26.12 -12.80 -27.83
CA TYR A 49 -26.19 -14.26 -27.68
C TYR A 49 -26.14 -14.74 -26.22
N THR A 50 -25.93 -13.84 -25.25
CA THR A 50 -25.79 -14.17 -23.83
C THR A 50 -26.81 -13.40 -22.99
N MET A 51 -27.08 -13.90 -21.76
CA MET A 51 -27.85 -13.15 -20.78
C MET A 51 -27.11 -11.85 -20.49
N SER A 52 -27.82 -10.70 -20.61
CA SER A 52 -27.23 -9.39 -20.41
C SER A 52 -27.81 -8.70 -19.17
N VAL A 53 -27.02 -7.81 -18.58
CA VAL A 53 -27.41 -6.92 -17.49
C VAL A 53 -28.52 -5.97 -17.97
N VAL A 54 -29.54 -5.75 -17.12
CA VAL A 54 -30.72 -4.92 -17.43
C VAL A 54 -30.44 -3.45 -17.16
N ASP A 55 -29.91 -3.11 -15.98
CA ASP A 55 -29.63 -1.73 -15.58
C ASP A 55 -28.13 -1.43 -15.53
N LYS A 56 -27.68 -0.56 -16.45
CA LYS A 56 -26.26 -0.14 -16.56
C LYS A 56 -25.87 0.88 -15.51
N ASP A 57 -26.78 1.73 -15.05
CA ASP A 57 -26.51 2.85 -14.16
C ASP A 57 -26.26 2.34 -12.72
N ASP A 58 -27.02 1.32 -12.31
CA ASP A 58 -26.79 0.62 -11.04
C ASP A 58 -25.43 -0.06 -11.01
N ILE A 59 -25.05 -0.75 -12.09
CA ILE A 59 -23.75 -1.41 -12.19
C ILE A 59 -22.62 -0.39 -12.21
N GLN A 60 -22.79 0.76 -12.86
CA GLN A 60 -21.80 1.83 -12.84
C GLN A 60 -21.60 2.37 -11.41
N THR A 61 -22.68 2.52 -10.65
CA THR A 61 -22.61 2.95 -9.23
C THR A 61 -21.80 1.95 -8.39
N TRP A 62 -22.03 0.65 -8.57
CA TRP A 62 -21.24 -0.39 -7.88
C TRP A 62 -19.78 -0.40 -8.33
N ALA A 63 -19.52 -0.14 -9.61
CA ALA A 63 -18.18 -0.03 -10.14
C ALA A 63 -17.43 1.17 -9.52
N ASP A 64 -18.08 2.32 -9.37
CA ASP A 64 -17.51 3.50 -8.73
C ASP A 64 -17.16 3.25 -7.25
N ILE A 65 -18.03 2.53 -6.52
CA ILE A 65 -17.73 2.05 -5.17
C ILE A 65 -16.52 1.10 -5.19
N GLY A 66 -16.44 0.24 -6.22
CA GLY A 66 -15.28 -0.64 -6.45
C GLY A 66 -13.97 0.12 -6.58
N VAL A 67 -13.95 1.19 -7.35
CA VAL A 67 -12.77 2.08 -7.50
C VAL A 67 -12.38 2.70 -6.15
N ILE A 68 -13.37 3.18 -5.38
CA ILE A 68 -13.11 3.78 -4.05
C ILE A 68 -12.43 2.76 -3.13
N PHE A 69 -12.94 1.53 -3.01
CA PHE A 69 -12.34 0.50 -2.15
C PHE A 69 -11.01 -0.03 -2.69
N LEU A 70 -10.85 -0.11 -4.00
CA LEU A 70 -9.60 -0.50 -4.64
C LEU A 70 -8.50 0.52 -4.31
N LEU A 71 -8.77 1.82 -4.51
CA LEU A 71 -7.81 2.89 -4.19
C LEU A 71 -7.58 3.07 -2.69
N PHE A 72 -8.60 2.82 -1.87
CA PHE A 72 -8.43 2.77 -0.42
C PHE A 72 -7.44 1.67 0.00
N SER A 73 -7.59 0.46 -0.54
CA SER A 73 -6.66 -0.65 -0.28
C SER A 73 -5.26 -0.36 -0.80
N LEU A 74 -5.14 0.22 -1.99
CA LEU A 74 -3.85 0.68 -2.51
C LEU A 74 -3.19 1.68 -1.55
N GLY A 75 -4.00 2.62 -1.01
CA GLY A 75 -3.53 3.54 0.02
C GLY A 75 -3.04 2.84 1.28
N LEU A 76 -3.71 1.76 1.73
CA LEU A 76 -3.28 0.95 2.88
C LEU A 76 -1.93 0.24 2.66
N ASP A 77 -1.62 -0.14 1.44
CA ASP A 77 -0.32 -0.73 1.07
C ASP A 77 0.78 0.33 0.97
N PHE A 78 0.37 1.61 0.89
CA PHE A 78 1.22 2.76 0.69
C PHE A 78 1.75 3.31 2.00
N SER A 79 3.09 3.40 2.14
CA SER A 79 3.74 4.05 3.28
C SER A 79 4.66 5.18 2.80
N ILE A 80 4.38 6.40 3.24
CA ILE A 80 5.23 7.57 2.95
C ILE A 80 6.68 7.34 3.36
N LYS A 81 6.91 6.61 4.45
CA LYS A 81 8.27 6.31 4.91
C LYS A 81 9.04 5.44 3.95
N LYS A 82 8.36 4.48 3.29
CA LYS A 82 9.00 3.64 2.27
C LYS A 82 9.53 4.52 1.15
N ILE A 83 8.73 5.50 0.69
CA ILE A 83 9.12 6.44 -0.39
C ILE A 83 10.30 7.30 0.03
N LEU A 84 10.23 7.92 1.21
CA LEU A 84 11.32 8.78 1.70
C LEU A 84 12.65 8.02 1.87
N LYS A 85 12.60 6.69 2.03
CA LYS A 85 13.77 5.81 2.14
C LYS A 85 14.23 5.21 0.81
N MET A 86 13.41 5.21 -0.24
CA MET A 86 13.76 4.62 -1.56
C MET A 86 14.91 5.35 -2.28
N GLY A 87 15.22 6.57 -1.89
CA GLY A 87 16.25 7.37 -2.56
C GLY A 87 15.75 8.00 -3.86
N ALA A 88 16.68 8.60 -4.63
CA ALA A 88 16.35 9.31 -5.86
C ALA A 88 16.17 8.39 -7.08
N SER A 89 16.79 7.21 -7.07
CA SER A 89 16.82 6.29 -8.22
C SER A 89 15.43 5.89 -8.73
N PRO A 90 14.52 5.35 -7.91
CA PRO A 90 13.17 5.00 -8.38
C PRO A 90 12.35 6.22 -8.80
N ILE A 91 12.55 7.39 -8.15
CA ILE A 91 11.83 8.62 -8.50
C ILE A 91 12.22 9.09 -9.91
N ILE A 92 13.51 9.11 -10.22
CA ILE A 92 14.01 9.47 -11.56
C ILE A 92 13.46 8.50 -12.60
N ALA A 93 13.48 7.20 -12.31
CA ALA A 93 12.96 6.19 -13.21
C ALA A 93 11.45 6.39 -13.49
N ALA A 94 10.62 6.49 -12.45
CA ALA A 94 9.18 6.68 -12.58
C ALA A 94 8.82 7.96 -13.35
N CYS A 95 9.43 9.10 -12.99
CA CYS A 95 9.18 10.37 -13.69
C CYS A 95 9.59 10.31 -15.17
N THR A 96 10.74 9.66 -15.49
CA THR A 96 11.21 9.51 -16.87
C THR A 96 10.25 8.64 -17.68
N ILE A 97 9.81 7.52 -17.13
CA ILE A 97 8.89 6.57 -17.78
C ILE A 97 7.56 7.26 -18.07
N ILE A 98 6.93 7.81 -17.03
CA ILE A 98 5.60 8.45 -17.15
C ILE A 98 5.65 9.60 -18.18
N PHE A 99 6.64 10.50 -18.06
CA PHE A 99 6.75 11.61 -18.98
C PHE A 99 6.97 11.15 -20.43
N SER A 100 7.88 10.21 -20.65
CA SER A 100 8.19 9.72 -22.00
C SER A 100 7.01 8.96 -22.62
N MET A 101 6.34 8.11 -21.84
CA MET A 101 5.18 7.36 -22.32
C MET A 101 3.97 8.25 -22.55
N MET A 102 3.75 9.28 -21.70
CA MET A 102 2.70 10.26 -21.90
C MET A 102 2.90 11.02 -23.22
N VAL A 103 4.13 11.52 -23.46
CA VAL A 103 4.46 12.20 -24.72
C VAL A 103 4.28 11.25 -25.92
N LEU A 104 4.74 10.00 -25.82
CA LEU A 104 4.60 9.00 -26.87
C LEU A 104 3.11 8.73 -27.17
N GLY A 105 2.27 8.57 -26.16
CA GLY A 105 0.83 8.36 -26.31
C GLY A 105 0.13 9.54 -26.99
N VAL A 106 0.49 10.77 -26.62
CA VAL A 106 -0.01 11.98 -27.27
C VAL A 106 0.40 12.02 -28.75
N ILE A 107 1.66 11.75 -29.09
CA ILE A 107 2.17 11.72 -30.48
C ILE A 107 1.39 10.67 -31.30
N VAL A 108 1.22 9.47 -30.76
CA VAL A 108 0.50 8.39 -31.45
C VAL A 108 -0.98 8.74 -31.64
N GLY A 109 -1.66 9.31 -30.63
CA GLY A 109 -3.03 9.79 -30.78
C GLY A 109 -3.19 10.86 -31.87
N HIS A 110 -2.26 11.82 -31.92
CA HIS A 110 -2.25 12.82 -33.00
C HIS A 110 -1.98 12.21 -34.39
N SER A 111 -1.18 11.15 -34.47
CA SER A 111 -0.93 10.46 -35.74
C SER A 111 -2.17 9.77 -36.32
N PHE A 112 -3.14 9.42 -35.45
CA PHE A 112 -4.45 8.90 -35.85
C PHE A 112 -5.47 10.01 -36.14
N GLY A 113 -5.12 11.28 -35.94
CA GLY A 113 -6.04 12.42 -36.11
C GLY A 113 -7.11 12.53 -35.03
N TRP A 114 -6.86 11.97 -33.84
CA TRP A 114 -7.79 12.04 -32.72
C TRP A 114 -7.84 13.45 -32.10
N LYS A 115 -8.92 13.75 -31.39
CA LYS A 115 -9.08 15.04 -30.70
C LYS A 115 -8.00 15.25 -29.64
N GLU A 116 -7.66 16.50 -29.37
CA GLU A 116 -6.59 16.85 -28.43
C GLU A 116 -6.79 16.24 -27.04
N MET A 117 -8.03 16.26 -26.51
CA MET A 117 -8.34 15.65 -25.22
C MET A 117 -8.20 14.12 -25.26
N ASP A 118 -8.61 13.47 -26.34
CA ASP A 118 -8.41 12.02 -26.51
C ASP A 118 -6.93 11.67 -26.50
N CYS A 119 -6.07 12.48 -27.14
CA CYS A 119 -4.63 12.29 -27.17
C CYS A 119 -4.00 12.47 -25.79
N ILE A 120 -4.39 13.51 -25.03
CA ILE A 120 -3.87 13.79 -23.70
C ILE A 120 -4.27 12.67 -22.73
N PHE A 121 -5.54 12.26 -22.74
CA PHE A 121 -6.02 11.16 -21.92
C PHE A 121 -5.37 9.83 -22.31
N LEU A 122 -5.22 9.55 -23.61
CA LEU A 122 -4.48 8.38 -24.09
C LEU A 122 -3.05 8.36 -23.54
N GLY A 123 -2.34 9.49 -23.62
CA GLY A 123 -1.00 9.62 -23.06
C GLY A 123 -0.95 9.25 -21.59
N GLY A 124 -1.90 9.75 -20.79
CA GLY A 124 -2.04 9.38 -19.41
C GLY A 124 -2.31 7.90 -19.17
N MET A 125 -3.19 7.29 -19.97
CA MET A 125 -3.56 5.88 -19.86
C MET A 125 -2.40 4.93 -20.19
N VAL A 126 -1.64 5.19 -21.26
CA VAL A 126 -0.53 4.32 -21.70
C VAL A 126 0.73 4.47 -20.85
N ALA A 127 0.81 5.53 -20.05
CA ALA A 127 1.93 5.76 -19.15
C ALA A 127 1.89 4.91 -17.87
N MET A 128 0.77 4.23 -17.58
CA MET A 128 0.54 3.53 -16.32
C MET A 128 0.67 2.02 -16.47
N SER A 129 1.56 1.43 -15.66
CA SER A 129 1.75 -0.03 -15.58
C SER A 129 0.96 -0.62 -14.40
N SER A 130 0.62 -1.93 -14.43
CA SER A 130 -0.10 -2.59 -13.33
C SER A 130 0.85 -3.26 -12.36
N THR A 131 0.81 -2.84 -11.11
CA THR A 131 1.53 -3.45 -9.99
C THR A 131 1.10 -4.90 -9.77
N THR A 132 -0.19 -5.17 -9.84
CA THR A 132 -0.80 -6.48 -9.56
C THR A 132 -0.39 -7.53 -10.58
N ILE A 133 -0.46 -7.17 -11.88
CA ILE A 133 -0.13 -8.09 -12.98
C ILE A 133 1.35 -8.44 -12.98
N ILE A 134 2.23 -7.45 -12.82
CA ILE A 134 3.68 -7.65 -12.79
C ILE A 134 4.08 -8.49 -11.58
N TYR A 135 3.54 -8.19 -10.39
CA TYR A 135 3.80 -8.99 -9.20
C TYR A 135 3.37 -10.45 -9.38
N LYS A 136 2.19 -10.68 -9.97
CA LYS A 136 1.69 -12.02 -10.30
C LYS A 136 2.60 -12.74 -11.27
N ALA A 137 3.02 -12.07 -12.36
CA ALA A 137 3.95 -12.64 -13.33
C ALA A 137 5.29 -13.02 -12.68
N PHE A 138 5.85 -12.15 -11.82
CA PHE A 138 7.07 -12.46 -11.07
C PHE A 138 6.89 -13.63 -10.11
N SER A 139 5.74 -13.73 -9.44
CA SER A 139 5.43 -14.82 -8.53
C SER A 139 5.36 -16.16 -9.28
N ASP A 140 4.65 -16.19 -10.42
CA ASP A 140 4.46 -17.40 -11.22
C ASP A 140 5.78 -17.86 -11.89
N MET A 141 6.65 -16.91 -12.23
CA MET A 141 7.98 -17.18 -12.78
C MET A 141 9.07 -17.43 -11.71
N GLY A 142 8.74 -17.25 -10.42
CA GLY A 142 9.67 -17.40 -9.30
C GLY A 142 10.73 -16.30 -9.21
N LEU A 143 10.45 -15.11 -9.75
CA LEU A 143 11.39 -13.99 -9.84
C LEU A 143 11.28 -12.99 -8.67
N THR A 144 10.30 -13.15 -7.78
CA THR A 144 9.98 -12.20 -6.69
C THR A 144 11.15 -11.91 -5.75
N GLN A 145 12.12 -12.82 -5.64
CA GLN A 145 13.28 -12.69 -4.75
C GLN A 145 14.48 -12.02 -5.43
N GLN A 146 14.42 -11.77 -6.74
CA GLN A 146 15.52 -11.12 -7.46
C GLN A 146 15.56 -9.62 -7.21
N GLY A 147 16.76 -9.04 -7.19
CA GLY A 147 16.97 -7.63 -6.88
C GLY A 147 16.25 -6.68 -7.85
N PHE A 148 16.24 -7.01 -9.16
CA PHE A 148 15.53 -6.20 -10.15
C PHE A 148 14.00 -6.18 -9.92
N ALA A 149 13.41 -7.29 -9.45
CA ALA A 149 11.97 -7.33 -9.15
C ALA A 149 11.61 -6.35 -8.02
N SER A 150 12.43 -6.27 -6.97
CA SER A 150 12.26 -5.28 -5.90
C SER A 150 12.38 -3.84 -6.42
N THR A 151 13.28 -3.59 -7.40
CA THR A 151 13.43 -2.28 -8.03
C THR A 151 12.20 -1.91 -8.85
N VAL A 152 11.67 -2.85 -9.65
CA VAL A 152 10.42 -2.65 -10.41
C VAL A 152 9.27 -2.33 -9.47
N MET A 153 9.08 -3.11 -8.40
CA MET A 153 8.01 -2.86 -7.43
C MET A 153 8.12 -1.47 -6.76
N SER A 154 9.36 -0.99 -6.55
CA SER A 154 9.56 0.36 -6.00
C SER A 154 9.14 1.46 -6.97
N VAL A 155 9.39 1.29 -8.26
CA VAL A 155 8.97 2.24 -9.30
C VAL A 155 7.47 2.18 -9.51
N LEU A 156 6.86 1.00 -9.55
CA LEU A 156 5.41 0.83 -9.69
C LEU A 156 4.64 1.52 -8.55
N ILE A 157 5.09 1.40 -7.30
CA ILE A 157 4.50 2.13 -6.16
C ILE A 157 4.54 3.65 -6.40
N LEU A 158 5.60 4.16 -7.02
CA LEU A 158 5.70 5.58 -7.36
C LEU A 158 4.81 5.95 -8.55
N GLU A 159 4.70 5.08 -9.56
CA GLU A 159 3.76 5.27 -10.67
C GLU A 159 2.32 5.36 -10.17
N ASP A 160 1.90 4.51 -9.24
CA ASP A 160 0.56 4.55 -8.65
C ASP A 160 0.24 5.92 -8.00
N ILE A 161 1.23 6.52 -7.34
CA ILE A 161 1.08 7.86 -6.74
C ILE A 161 1.00 8.95 -7.81
N LEU A 162 1.92 8.87 -8.78
CA LEU A 162 1.96 9.82 -9.88
C LEU A 162 0.70 9.71 -10.76
N ALA A 163 0.11 8.51 -10.87
CA ALA A 163 -1.19 8.30 -11.54
C ALA A 163 -2.31 9.10 -10.87
N ILE A 164 -2.35 9.14 -9.53
CA ILE A 164 -3.34 9.91 -8.80
C ILE A 164 -3.14 11.41 -9.01
N VAL A 165 -1.89 11.88 -8.97
CA VAL A 165 -1.56 13.29 -9.28
C VAL A 165 -1.97 13.62 -10.72
N MET A 166 -1.69 12.72 -11.65
CA MET A 166 -2.04 12.87 -13.06
C MET A 166 -3.56 12.90 -13.27
N MET A 167 -4.35 12.06 -12.59
CA MET A 167 -5.81 12.12 -12.65
C MET A 167 -6.34 13.49 -12.23
N VAL A 168 -5.80 14.08 -11.18
CA VAL A 168 -6.21 15.42 -10.74
C VAL A 168 -5.78 16.50 -11.76
N MET A 169 -4.60 16.36 -12.36
CA MET A 169 -4.16 17.24 -13.44
C MET A 169 -5.06 17.12 -14.66
N LEU A 170 -5.38 15.91 -15.12
CA LEU A 170 -6.26 15.66 -16.25
C LEU A 170 -7.67 16.21 -16.00
N SER A 171 -8.22 16.06 -14.79
CA SER A 171 -9.53 16.65 -14.45
C SER A 171 -9.51 18.18 -14.49
N THR A 172 -8.38 18.80 -14.11
CA THR A 172 -8.21 20.26 -14.18
C THR A 172 -8.14 20.75 -15.63
N VAL A 173 -7.38 20.05 -16.48
CA VAL A 173 -7.28 20.37 -17.92
C VAL A 173 -8.64 20.19 -18.61
N ALA A 174 -9.39 19.15 -18.28
CA ALA A 174 -10.71 18.85 -18.80
C ALA A 174 -11.77 19.91 -18.44
N SER A 175 -11.59 20.64 -17.34
CA SER A 175 -12.53 21.68 -16.90
C SER A 175 -12.51 22.98 -17.77
N GLY A 176 -11.82 22.96 -18.92
CA GLY A 176 -11.89 24.01 -19.96
C GLY A 176 -11.14 25.30 -19.69
N ASN A 177 -10.40 25.36 -18.59
CA ASN A 177 -9.45 26.44 -18.37
C ASN A 177 -8.17 26.10 -19.15
N SER A 178 -7.96 26.76 -20.30
CA SER A 178 -6.64 26.75 -20.95
C SER A 178 -5.59 27.07 -19.87
N PRO A 179 -4.70 26.15 -19.51
CA PRO A 179 -3.87 26.35 -18.34
C PRO A 179 -2.79 27.41 -18.66
N ASP A 180 -3.08 28.68 -18.29
CA ASP A 180 -2.00 29.59 -18.01
C ASP A 180 -1.07 28.87 -17.00
N GLY A 181 0.24 28.84 -17.25
CA GLY A 181 1.20 28.14 -16.39
C GLY A 181 1.05 28.47 -14.90
N VAL A 182 0.51 29.65 -14.58
CA VAL A 182 0.18 30.12 -13.23
C VAL A 182 -1.00 29.35 -12.63
N GLN A 183 -2.03 29.04 -13.43
CA GLN A 183 -3.21 28.30 -12.97
C GLN A 183 -2.87 26.82 -12.75
N LEU A 184 -2.04 26.23 -13.62
CA LEU A 184 -1.53 24.87 -13.45
C LEU A 184 -0.69 24.75 -12.17
N LEU A 185 0.21 25.71 -11.93
CA LEU A 185 0.99 25.77 -10.69
C LEU A 185 0.08 25.93 -9.47
N GLY A 186 -0.95 26.77 -9.55
CA GLY A 186 -1.96 26.93 -8.51
C GLY A 186 -2.68 25.64 -8.18
N SER A 187 -3.07 24.86 -9.19
CA SER A 187 -3.72 23.55 -9.01
C SER A 187 -2.78 22.53 -8.35
N ILE A 188 -1.53 22.45 -8.79
CA ILE A 188 -0.52 21.58 -8.16
C ILE A 188 -0.29 21.99 -6.70
N MET A 189 -0.20 23.27 -6.42
CA MET A 189 -0.05 23.77 -5.05
C MET A 189 -1.30 23.45 -4.20
N LYS A 190 -2.51 23.56 -4.76
CA LYS A 190 -3.76 23.20 -4.09
C LYS A 190 -3.77 21.71 -3.73
N ILE A 191 -3.39 20.82 -4.66
CA ILE A 191 -3.28 19.36 -4.42
C ILE A 191 -2.27 19.11 -3.29
N GLY A 192 -1.07 19.66 -3.41
CA GLY A 192 -0.01 19.51 -2.41
C GLY A 192 -0.43 20.00 -1.03
N PHE A 193 -1.13 21.15 -0.97
CA PHE A 193 -1.66 21.71 0.26
C PHE A 193 -2.66 20.76 0.94
N PHE A 194 -3.71 20.30 0.22
CA PHE A 194 -4.72 19.42 0.80
C PHE A 194 -4.16 18.06 1.15
N LEU A 195 -3.25 17.51 0.34
CA LEU A 195 -2.59 16.23 0.63
C LEU A 195 -1.81 16.31 1.95
N VAL A 196 -0.97 17.35 2.12
CA VAL A 196 -0.21 17.52 3.37
C VAL A 196 -1.15 17.82 4.54
N LEU A 197 -2.17 18.63 4.34
CA LEU A 197 -3.17 18.94 5.36
C LEU A 197 -3.86 17.66 5.87
N TRP A 198 -4.45 16.90 4.96
CA TRP A 198 -5.18 15.67 5.31
C TRP A 198 -4.26 14.64 5.96
N PHE A 199 -3.04 14.54 5.43
CA PHE A 199 -2.03 13.63 6.01
C PHE A 199 -1.67 14.02 7.44
N VAL A 200 -1.39 15.28 7.67
CA VAL A 200 -0.97 15.75 9.00
C VAL A 200 -2.12 15.67 10.00
N VAL A 201 -3.31 16.15 9.62
CA VAL A 201 -4.51 16.06 10.47
C VAL A 201 -4.86 14.60 10.73
N GLY A 202 -4.83 13.76 9.70
CA GLY A 202 -5.14 12.34 9.81
C GLY A 202 -4.17 11.58 10.72
N LEU A 203 -2.86 11.83 10.59
CA LEU A 203 -1.83 11.22 11.46
C LEU A 203 -1.95 11.64 12.95
N PHE A 204 -2.61 12.76 13.23
CA PHE A 204 -2.93 13.13 14.61
C PHE A 204 -4.26 12.54 15.07
N ALA A 205 -5.33 12.75 14.30
CA ALA A 205 -6.69 12.43 14.72
C ALA A 205 -6.95 10.92 14.74
N ILE A 206 -6.57 10.20 13.69
CA ILE A 206 -6.92 8.78 13.54
C ILE A 206 -6.22 7.86 14.53
N PRO A 207 -4.89 7.95 14.77
CA PRO A 207 -4.25 7.13 15.79
C PRO A 207 -4.76 7.44 17.20
N LEU A 208 -5.08 8.71 17.49
CA LEU A 208 -5.65 9.12 18.77
C LEU A 208 -7.04 8.49 18.97
N PHE A 209 -7.89 8.54 17.95
CA PHE A 209 -9.21 7.91 17.96
C PHE A 209 -9.09 6.39 18.13
N LEU A 210 -8.30 5.71 17.30
CA LEU A 210 -8.13 4.26 17.36
C LEU A 210 -7.58 3.79 18.72
N ARG A 211 -6.64 4.54 19.31
CA ARG A 211 -6.15 4.25 20.68
C ARG A 211 -7.24 4.39 21.74
N SER A 212 -8.09 5.41 21.63
CA SER A 212 -9.19 5.65 22.58
C SER A 212 -10.21 4.51 22.58
N VAL A 213 -10.54 3.97 21.40
CA VAL A 213 -11.53 2.91 21.21
C VAL A 213 -10.95 1.50 21.17
N ARG A 214 -9.63 1.34 21.26
CA ARG A 214 -8.91 0.06 21.09
C ARG A 214 -9.45 -1.09 21.94
N LYS A 215 -9.94 -0.79 23.15
CA LYS A 215 -10.50 -1.80 24.08
C LYS A 215 -11.85 -2.36 23.61
N ILE A 216 -12.56 -1.63 22.78
CA ILE A 216 -13.91 -1.94 22.31
C ILE A 216 -13.87 -2.49 20.88
N LEU A 217 -12.78 -2.24 20.13
CA LEU A 217 -12.63 -2.65 18.74
C LEU A 217 -12.44 -4.16 18.60
N ASN A 218 -13.44 -4.83 18.05
CA ASN A 218 -13.32 -6.18 17.49
C ASN A 218 -13.00 -6.10 15.98
N SER A 219 -12.92 -7.23 15.28
CA SER A 219 -12.57 -7.26 13.85
C SER A 219 -13.66 -6.65 12.97
N GLU A 220 -14.93 -6.90 13.30
CA GLU A 220 -16.09 -6.35 12.59
C GLU A 220 -16.17 -4.83 12.73
N THR A 221 -16.12 -4.33 13.97
CA THR A 221 -16.16 -2.87 14.23
C THR A 221 -14.98 -2.14 13.61
N LEU A 222 -13.78 -2.76 13.58
CA LEU A 222 -12.59 -2.18 12.95
C LEU A 222 -12.77 -2.06 11.43
N LEU A 223 -13.38 -3.08 10.79
CA LEU A 223 -13.71 -3.03 9.36
C LEU A 223 -14.69 -1.89 9.07
N ILE A 224 -15.80 -1.83 9.80
CA ILE A 224 -16.84 -0.80 9.60
C ILE A 224 -16.25 0.61 9.80
N VAL A 225 -15.49 0.82 10.87
CA VAL A 225 -14.82 2.11 11.14
C VAL A 225 -13.85 2.49 10.04
N SER A 226 -13.06 1.53 9.53
CA SER A 226 -12.09 1.79 8.47
C SER A 226 -12.76 2.15 7.14
N LEU A 227 -13.83 1.44 6.77
CA LEU A 227 -14.62 1.76 5.58
C LEU A 227 -15.40 3.07 5.76
N GLY A 228 -15.90 3.34 6.98
CA GLY A 228 -16.52 4.62 7.31
C GLY A 228 -15.58 5.80 7.12
N PHE A 229 -14.34 5.70 7.58
CA PHE A 229 -13.31 6.72 7.31
C PHE A 229 -12.99 6.85 5.83
N CYS A 230 -12.93 5.74 5.09
CA CYS A 230 -12.73 5.75 3.64
C CYS A 230 -13.84 6.57 2.96
N CYS A 231 -15.10 6.24 3.20
CA CYS A 231 -16.25 6.94 2.62
C CYS A 231 -16.33 8.41 3.05
N LEU A 232 -16.07 8.71 4.33
CA LEU A 232 -16.03 10.07 4.84
C LEU A 232 -15.00 10.92 4.08
N MET A 233 -13.80 10.39 3.88
CA MET A 233 -12.74 11.10 3.18
C MET A 233 -13.02 11.24 1.69
N ALA A 234 -13.68 10.24 1.07
CA ALA A 234 -14.16 10.34 -0.30
C ALA A 234 -15.15 11.50 -0.46
N VAL A 235 -16.11 11.64 0.46
CA VAL A 235 -17.06 12.77 0.49
C VAL A 235 -16.35 14.11 0.70
N ILE A 236 -15.43 14.20 1.67
CA ILE A 236 -14.66 15.45 1.90
C ILE A 236 -13.86 15.83 0.66
N SER A 237 -13.26 14.86 -0.01
CA SER A 237 -12.47 15.06 -1.23
C SER A 237 -13.32 15.68 -2.34
N THR A 238 -14.52 15.14 -2.58
CA THR A 238 -15.42 15.66 -3.63
C THR A 238 -15.92 17.07 -3.32
N GLN A 239 -16.20 17.40 -2.07
CA GLN A 239 -16.59 18.75 -1.68
C GLN A 239 -15.49 19.81 -1.91
N VAL A 240 -14.23 19.38 -1.87
CA VAL A 240 -13.07 20.26 -2.14
C VAL A 240 -12.76 20.36 -3.65
N GLY A 241 -13.44 19.54 -4.47
CA GLY A 241 -13.26 19.51 -5.92
C GLY A 241 -12.20 18.52 -6.40
N PHE A 242 -11.93 17.47 -5.60
CA PHE A 242 -11.12 16.31 -6.02
C PHE A 242 -12.02 15.08 -6.22
N SER A 243 -11.46 14.01 -6.81
CA SER A 243 -12.21 12.77 -6.97
C SER A 243 -12.42 12.03 -5.64
N ALA A 244 -13.52 11.28 -5.52
CA ALA A 244 -13.79 10.41 -4.38
C ALA A 244 -12.67 9.38 -4.19
N ALA A 245 -12.16 8.84 -5.29
CA ALA A 245 -11.05 7.90 -5.37
C ALA A 245 -9.76 8.44 -4.74
N PHE A 246 -9.42 9.71 -4.98
CA PHE A 246 -8.28 10.38 -4.34
C PHE A 246 -8.44 10.47 -2.83
N GLY A 247 -9.64 10.83 -2.34
CA GLY A 247 -9.92 10.86 -0.91
C GLY A 247 -9.75 9.49 -0.25
N ALA A 248 -10.27 8.44 -0.88
CA ALA A 248 -10.15 7.07 -0.41
C ALA A 248 -8.68 6.62 -0.31
N PHE A 249 -7.86 6.91 -1.33
CA PHE A 249 -6.43 6.63 -1.32
C PHE A 249 -5.71 7.34 -0.17
N VAL A 250 -5.97 8.64 0.03
CA VAL A 250 -5.34 9.42 1.11
C VAL A 250 -5.71 8.83 2.47
N MET A 251 -6.97 8.45 2.69
CA MET A 251 -7.40 7.82 3.93
C MET A 251 -6.71 6.47 4.16
N GLY A 252 -6.63 5.63 3.12
CA GLY A 252 -5.89 4.37 3.16
C GLY A 252 -4.43 4.59 3.57
N SER A 253 -3.77 5.59 2.97
CA SER A 253 -2.37 5.94 3.27
C SER A 253 -2.17 6.45 4.70
N ILE A 254 -3.16 7.16 5.28
CA ILE A 254 -3.12 7.58 6.68
C ILE A 254 -3.26 6.37 7.61
N LEU A 255 -4.21 5.48 7.33
CA LEU A 255 -4.41 4.26 8.10
C LEU A 255 -3.23 3.28 7.99
N ALA A 256 -2.50 3.28 6.87
CA ALA A 256 -1.28 2.49 6.65
C ALA A 256 -0.18 2.78 7.68
N GLU A 257 -0.13 3.98 8.23
CA GLU A 257 0.85 4.37 9.26
C GLU A 257 0.42 4.02 10.69
N THR A 258 -0.81 3.52 10.89
CA THR A 258 -1.34 3.11 12.20
C THR A 258 -0.82 1.72 12.62
N VAL A 259 -0.91 1.42 13.91
CA VAL A 259 -0.53 0.10 14.46
C VAL A 259 -1.44 -1.01 13.96
N GLU A 260 -2.70 -0.68 13.73
CA GLU A 260 -3.76 -1.59 13.29
C GLU A 260 -3.72 -1.87 11.77
N ALA A 261 -2.82 -1.23 11.02
CA ALA A 261 -2.76 -1.30 9.56
C ALA A 261 -2.77 -2.73 8.99
N ASP A 262 -1.93 -3.63 9.53
CA ASP A 262 -1.86 -5.02 9.05
C ASP A 262 -3.16 -5.82 9.30
N LYS A 263 -3.92 -5.44 10.35
CA LYS A 263 -5.23 -6.03 10.63
C LYS A 263 -6.29 -5.45 9.70
N ILE A 264 -6.26 -4.13 9.48
CA ILE A 264 -7.18 -3.44 8.55
C ILE A 264 -7.01 -3.99 7.14
N ILE A 265 -5.78 -4.13 6.65
CA ILE A 265 -5.49 -4.70 5.31
C ILE A 265 -6.16 -6.06 5.16
N ARG A 266 -5.97 -6.98 6.11
CA ARG A 266 -6.57 -8.32 6.05
C ARG A 266 -8.10 -8.31 6.06
N LEU A 267 -8.71 -7.36 6.75
CA LEU A 267 -10.17 -7.23 6.82
C LEU A 267 -10.76 -6.56 5.57
N VAL A 268 -10.02 -5.64 4.95
CA VAL A 268 -10.45 -4.91 3.75
C VAL A 268 -10.22 -5.71 2.47
N ASP A 269 -9.22 -6.59 2.42
CA ASP A 269 -8.88 -7.38 1.23
C ASP A 269 -10.07 -8.15 0.61
N PRO A 270 -10.93 -8.85 1.37
CA PRO A 270 -12.12 -9.50 0.79
C PRO A 270 -13.10 -8.50 0.17
N VAL A 271 -13.31 -7.35 0.80
CA VAL A 271 -14.22 -6.29 0.32
C VAL A 271 -13.66 -5.70 -0.99
N LYS A 272 -12.38 -5.35 -1.01
CA LYS A 272 -11.68 -4.89 -2.21
C LYS A 272 -11.79 -5.90 -3.35
N ASN A 273 -11.59 -7.19 -3.08
CA ASN A 273 -11.64 -8.23 -4.09
C ASN A 273 -13.04 -8.38 -4.70
N LEU A 274 -14.09 -8.31 -3.88
CA LEU A 274 -15.48 -8.37 -4.35
C LEU A 274 -15.81 -7.17 -5.23
N PHE A 275 -15.63 -5.96 -4.71
CA PHE A 275 -15.99 -4.74 -5.44
C PHE A 275 -15.04 -4.46 -6.61
N GLY A 276 -13.76 -4.88 -6.49
CA GLY A 276 -12.82 -4.85 -7.59
C GLY A 276 -13.23 -5.78 -8.73
N ALA A 277 -13.75 -6.97 -8.44
CA ALA A 277 -14.29 -7.86 -9.45
C ALA A 277 -15.47 -7.21 -10.19
N ILE A 278 -16.42 -6.60 -9.46
CA ILE A 278 -17.55 -5.86 -10.05
C ILE A 278 -17.08 -4.72 -10.94
N PHE A 279 -16.09 -3.94 -10.49
CA PHE A 279 -15.48 -2.87 -11.29
C PHE A 279 -14.90 -3.40 -12.61
N PHE A 280 -14.06 -4.46 -12.56
CA PHE A 280 -13.47 -5.00 -13.79
C PHE A 280 -14.49 -5.66 -14.72
N VAL A 281 -15.56 -6.25 -14.18
CA VAL A 281 -16.70 -6.72 -14.98
C VAL A 281 -17.39 -5.56 -15.65
N SER A 282 -17.67 -4.47 -14.93
CA SER A 282 -18.24 -3.23 -15.53
C SER A 282 -17.36 -2.67 -16.65
N VAL A 283 -16.02 -2.67 -16.43
CA VAL A 283 -15.06 -2.29 -17.48
C VAL A 283 -15.24 -3.16 -18.74
N GLY A 284 -15.37 -4.47 -18.55
CA GLY A 284 -15.58 -5.42 -19.65
C GLY A 284 -16.91 -5.21 -20.39
N MET A 285 -17.99 -4.85 -19.67
CA MET A 285 -19.31 -4.60 -20.27
C MET A 285 -19.33 -3.36 -21.17
N LEU A 286 -18.45 -2.39 -20.94
CA LEU A 286 -18.35 -1.19 -21.79
C LEU A 286 -17.63 -1.45 -23.11
N VAL A 287 -17.08 -2.64 -23.31
CA VAL A 287 -16.41 -3.02 -24.56
C VAL A 287 -17.45 -3.35 -25.62
N LYS A 288 -17.46 -2.59 -26.70
CA LYS A 288 -18.30 -2.80 -27.87
C LYS A 288 -17.51 -3.64 -28.91
N PRO A 289 -17.98 -4.83 -29.34
CA PRO A 289 -17.26 -5.65 -30.33
C PRO A 289 -16.98 -4.93 -31.65
N ASP A 290 -17.94 -4.16 -32.11
CA ASP A 290 -17.86 -3.40 -33.38
C ASP A 290 -16.68 -2.40 -33.35
N VAL A 291 -16.48 -1.71 -32.21
CA VAL A 291 -15.37 -0.76 -32.03
C VAL A 291 -14.02 -1.48 -32.09
N ILE A 292 -13.90 -2.71 -31.56
CA ILE A 292 -12.65 -3.47 -31.64
C ILE A 292 -12.29 -3.77 -33.08
N VAL A 293 -13.27 -4.14 -33.93
CA VAL A 293 -13.04 -4.44 -35.33
C VAL A 293 -12.72 -3.17 -36.10
N GLU A 294 -13.46 -2.09 -35.88
CA GLU A 294 -13.27 -0.79 -36.55
C GLU A 294 -11.90 -0.18 -36.24
N TYR A 295 -11.45 -0.26 -34.96
CA TYR A 295 -10.18 0.30 -34.50
C TYR A 295 -9.06 -0.75 -34.37
N ALA A 296 -9.15 -1.89 -35.09
CA ALA A 296 -8.16 -2.97 -35.00
C ALA A 296 -6.74 -2.51 -35.33
N ILE A 297 -6.56 -1.62 -36.34
CA ILE A 297 -5.24 -1.08 -36.71
C ILE A 297 -4.69 -0.15 -35.62
N PRO A 298 -5.44 0.86 -35.10
CA PRO A 298 -5.03 1.64 -33.94
C PRO A 298 -4.69 0.79 -32.72
N ILE A 299 -5.48 -0.22 -32.38
CA ILE A 299 -5.23 -1.13 -31.27
C ILE A 299 -3.89 -1.85 -31.46
N LEU A 300 -3.63 -2.45 -32.62
CA LEU A 300 -2.38 -3.14 -32.90
C LEU A 300 -1.16 -2.20 -32.80
N LEU A 301 -1.26 -1.01 -33.37
CA LEU A 301 -0.20 0.00 -33.33
C LEU A 301 0.04 0.49 -31.89
N LEU A 302 -1.01 0.71 -31.11
CA LEU A 302 -0.89 1.07 -29.69
C LEU A 302 -0.22 -0.06 -28.87
N VAL A 303 -0.59 -1.32 -29.09
CA VAL A 303 0.06 -2.47 -28.44
C VAL A 303 1.56 -2.47 -28.73
N ILE A 304 1.95 -2.35 -30.00
CA ILE A 304 3.37 -2.31 -30.39
C ILE A 304 4.06 -1.10 -29.76
N THR A 305 3.41 0.06 -29.80
CA THR A 305 3.94 1.31 -29.21
C THR A 305 4.19 1.14 -27.70
N ILE A 306 3.28 0.52 -26.97
CA ILE A 306 3.41 0.31 -25.53
C ILE A 306 4.51 -0.70 -25.24
N LEU A 307 4.53 -1.86 -25.92
CA LEU A 307 5.54 -2.88 -25.70
C LEU A 307 6.95 -2.34 -25.99
N VAL A 308 7.13 -1.66 -27.11
CA VAL A 308 8.43 -1.08 -27.50
C VAL A 308 8.75 0.16 -26.67
N GLY A 309 7.79 1.05 -26.48
CA GLY A 309 7.96 2.29 -25.71
C GLY A 309 8.34 2.02 -24.25
N GLN A 310 7.60 1.13 -23.56
CA GLN A 310 7.91 0.75 -22.18
C GLN A 310 9.26 0.02 -22.08
N ALA A 311 9.60 -0.87 -23.03
CA ALA A 311 10.90 -1.51 -23.04
C ALA A 311 12.05 -0.50 -23.23
N LEU A 312 11.91 0.49 -24.10
CA LEU A 312 12.91 1.51 -24.38
C LEU A 312 12.98 2.56 -23.26
N PHE A 313 11.88 3.25 -23.01
CA PHE A 313 11.83 4.35 -22.03
C PHE A 313 11.91 3.84 -20.59
N GLY A 314 11.38 2.63 -20.32
CA GLY A 314 11.61 1.93 -19.07
C GLY A 314 13.09 1.66 -18.85
N THR A 315 13.76 1.04 -19.82
CA THR A 315 15.21 0.81 -19.74
C THR A 315 15.97 2.13 -19.55
N LEU A 316 15.62 3.19 -20.29
CA LEU A 316 16.24 4.50 -20.14
C LEU A 316 16.01 5.10 -18.74
N GLY A 317 14.79 5.05 -18.22
CA GLY A 317 14.46 5.56 -16.90
C GLY A 317 15.24 4.86 -15.79
N TYR A 318 15.37 3.53 -15.85
CA TYR A 318 16.17 2.79 -14.89
C TYR A 318 17.67 3.04 -15.02
N LEU A 319 18.19 3.24 -16.24
CA LEU A 319 19.58 3.64 -16.47
C LEU A 319 19.88 5.02 -15.88
N LEU A 320 18.99 6.01 -16.11
CA LEU A 320 19.11 7.35 -15.52
C LEU A 320 18.97 7.29 -13.99
N GLY A 321 18.21 6.35 -13.47
CA GLY A 321 18.13 6.04 -12.04
C GLY A 321 19.38 5.36 -11.48
N GLY A 322 20.40 5.04 -12.31
CA GLY A 322 21.67 4.46 -11.86
C GLY A 322 21.70 2.93 -11.82
N GLN A 323 20.75 2.25 -12.46
CA GLN A 323 20.77 0.78 -12.60
C GLN A 323 21.75 0.35 -13.70
N THR A 324 22.31 -0.86 -13.57
CA THR A 324 23.15 -1.45 -14.63
C THR A 324 22.30 -1.75 -15.87
N LEU A 325 22.89 -1.75 -17.06
CA LEU A 325 22.17 -1.99 -18.32
C LEU A 325 21.35 -3.30 -18.29
N LYS A 326 21.91 -4.39 -17.74
CA LYS A 326 21.22 -5.68 -17.61
C LYS A 326 19.97 -5.57 -16.74
N ASN A 327 20.11 -4.96 -15.56
CA ASN A 327 18.99 -4.78 -14.65
C ASN A 327 17.98 -3.77 -15.22
N ALA A 328 18.42 -2.69 -15.83
CA ALA A 328 17.56 -1.69 -16.46
C ALA A 328 16.68 -2.29 -17.57
N MET A 329 17.25 -3.15 -18.42
CA MET A 329 16.48 -3.86 -19.46
C MET A 329 15.49 -4.85 -18.85
N ARG A 330 15.90 -5.63 -17.85
CA ARG A 330 14.96 -6.53 -17.14
C ARG A 330 13.81 -5.75 -16.52
N CYS A 331 14.08 -4.59 -15.91
CA CYS A 331 13.06 -3.73 -15.33
C CYS A 331 12.13 -3.15 -16.40
N GLY A 332 12.66 -2.51 -17.44
CA GLY A 332 11.88 -1.86 -18.50
C GLY A 332 10.97 -2.84 -19.25
N PHE A 333 11.51 -4.00 -19.64
CA PHE A 333 10.72 -5.05 -20.30
C PHE A 333 9.61 -5.63 -19.39
N SER A 334 9.81 -5.62 -18.07
CA SER A 334 8.80 -6.09 -17.13
C SER A 334 7.61 -5.14 -17.01
N MET A 335 7.77 -3.87 -17.37
CA MET A 335 6.73 -2.85 -17.27
C MET A 335 5.90 -2.69 -18.57
N ALA A 336 6.16 -3.50 -19.60
CA ALA A 336 5.58 -3.39 -20.93
C ALA A 336 4.10 -3.85 -20.98
N GLN A 337 3.21 -3.13 -20.28
CA GLN A 337 1.77 -3.38 -20.25
C GLN A 337 1.02 -2.15 -19.74
N VAL A 338 -0.30 -2.11 -19.98
CA VAL A 338 -1.21 -1.06 -19.48
C VAL A 338 -1.92 -1.56 -18.22
N GLY A 339 -1.87 -0.77 -17.15
CA GLY A 339 -2.43 -1.09 -15.83
C GLY A 339 -3.88 -0.68 -15.64
N GLU A 340 -4.40 -1.02 -14.44
CA GLU A 340 -5.77 -0.70 -14.01
C GLU A 340 -6.04 0.81 -13.92
N PHE A 341 -5.03 1.64 -13.67
CA PHE A 341 -5.19 3.09 -13.67
C PHE A 341 -5.63 3.65 -15.02
N ALA A 342 -5.29 2.98 -16.13
CA ALA A 342 -5.76 3.38 -17.44
C ALA A 342 -7.30 3.35 -17.54
N PHE A 343 -7.95 2.35 -16.93
CA PHE A 343 -9.41 2.26 -16.88
C PHE A 343 -10.02 3.34 -16.00
N ILE A 344 -9.38 3.66 -14.87
CA ILE A 344 -9.82 4.72 -13.96
C ILE A 344 -9.71 6.08 -14.64
N ILE A 345 -8.62 6.35 -15.38
CA ILE A 345 -8.43 7.56 -16.17
C ILE A 345 -9.48 7.64 -17.31
N ALA A 346 -9.75 6.51 -17.97
CA ALA A 346 -10.76 6.45 -19.02
C ALA A 346 -12.17 6.71 -18.46
N THR A 347 -12.51 6.12 -17.31
CA THR A 347 -13.78 6.38 -16.62
C THR A 347 -13.89 7.85 -16.20
N LEU A 348 -12.82 8.45 -15.70
CA LEU A 348 -12.76 9.88 -15.38
C LEU A 348 -13.01 10.74 -16.63
N GLY A 349 -12.34 10.47 -17.74
CA GLY A 349 -12.54 11.20 -18.99
C GLY A 349 -13.96 11.09 -19.53
N LYS A 350 -14.57 9.89 -19.41
CA LYS A 350 -15.96 9.64 -19.79
C LYS A 350 -16.93 10.40 -18.88
N SER A 351 -16.73 10.38 -17.56
CA SER A 351 -17.60 11.09 -16.59
C SER A 351 -17.54 12.60 -16.75
N LEU A 352 -16.40 13.14 -17.21
CA LEU A 352 -16.23 14.56 -17.54
C LEU A 352 -16.75 14.92 -18.95
N GLY A 353 -17.12 13.93 -19.76
CA GLY A 353 -17.63 14.14 -21.13
C GLY A 353 -16.58 14.69 -22.11
N VAL A 354 -15.28 14.52 -21.82
CA VAL A 354 -14.20 15.14 -22.61
C VAL A 354 -13.50 14.18 -23.56
N ILE A 355 -13.68 12.87 -23.41
CA ILE A 355 -13.13 11.86 -24.31
C ILE A 355 -14.21 11.26 -25.20
N SER A 356 -13.80 10.82 -26.39
CA SER A 356 -14.67 10.15 -27.35
C SER A 356 -15.03 8.73 -26.88
N GLU A 357 -16.23 8.25 -27.22
CA GLU A 357 -16.74 6.95 -26.75
C GLU A 357 -15.89 5.74 -27.18
N PHE A 358 -15.19 5.82 -28.31
CA PHE A 358 -14.35 4.74 -28.82
C PHE A 358 -13.08 4.54 -28.01
N LEU A 359 -12.57 5.58 -27.34
CA LEU A 359 -11.28 5.54 -26.67
C LEU A 359 -11.25 4.52 -25.51
N TYR A 360 -12.35 4.44 -24.76
CA TYR A 360 -12.46 3.50 -23.64
C TYR A 360 -12.35 2.03 -24.09
N PRO A 361 -13.16 1.51 -25.04
CA PRO A 361 -13.03 0.14 -25.56
C PRO A 361 -11.65 -0.15 -26.17
N VAL A 362 -11.06 0.82 -26.87
CA VAL A 362 -9.72 0.68 -27.47
C VAL A 362 -8.66 0.43 -26.39
N VAL A 363 -8.67 1.24 -25.33
CA VAL A 363 -7.69 1.09 -24.23
C VAL A 363 -7.89 -0.22 -23.46
N VAL A 364 -9.14 -0.66 -23.26
CA VAL A 364 -9.42 -1.96 -22.64
C VAL A 364 -8.85 -3.10 -23.50
N ALA A 365 -9.09 -3.09 -24.82
CA ALA A 365 -8.55 -4.10 -25.73
C ALA A 365 -7.00 -4.12 -25.71
N VAL A 366 -6.38 -2.96 -25.77
CA VAL A 366 -4.90 -2.80 -25.67
C VAL A 366 -4.37 -3.36 -24.35
N SER A 367 -5.03 -3.05 -23.22
CA SER A 367 -4.62 -3.53 -21.90
C SER A 367 -4.72 -5.06 -21.80
N VAL A 368 -5.79 -5.67 -22.30
CA VAL A 368 -5.95 -7.14 -22.32
C VAL A 368 -4.82 -7.80 -23.10
N ILE A 369 -4.52 -7.31 -24.30
CA ILE A 369 -3.47 -7.86 -25.18
C ILE A 369 -2.09 -7.70 -24.53
N THR A 370 -1.77 -6.50 -24.03
CA THR A 370 -0.46 -6.24 -23.40
C THR A 370 -0.27 -7.03 -22.11
N THR A 371 -1.33 -7.23 -21.33
CA THR A 371 -1.30 -8.08 -20.13
C THR A 371 -0.99 -9.53 -20.48
N PHE A 372 -1.63 -10.06 -21.52
CA PHE A 372 -1.34 -11.42 -22.01
C PHE A 372 0.11 -11.57 -22.46
N LEU A 373 0.69 -10.54 -23.07
CA LEU A 373 2.06 -10.54 -23.56
C LEU A 373 3.12 -10.30 -22.48
N THR A 374 2.74 -9.84 -21.29
CA THR A 374 3.67 -9.51 -20.18
C THR A 374 4.68 -10.61 -19.84
N PRO A 375 4.31 -11.90 -19.64
CA PRO A 375 5.28 -12.95 -19.32
C PRO A 375 6.32 -13.18 -20.44
N TYR A 376 5.90 -12.96 -21.69
CA TYR A 376 6.80 -13.09 -22.86
C TYR A 376 7.78 -11.91 -22.92
N MET A 377 7.34 -10.70 -22.62
CA MET A 377 8.18 -9.51 -22.53
C MET A 377 9.23 -9.66 -21.43
N ILE A 378 8.84 -10.13 -20.24
CA ILE A 378 9.78 -10.39 -19.14
C ILE A 378 10.89 -11.38 -19.59
N ARG A 379 10.50 -12.45 -20.29
CA ARG A 379 11.47 -13.44 -20.82
C ARG A 379 12.35 -12.89 -21.93
N ALA A 380 11.83 -11.99 -22.77
CA ALA A 380 12.55 -11.39 -23.90
C ALA A 380 13.67 -10.44 -23.45
N ALA A 381 13.65 -9.95 -22.21
CA ALA A 381 14.66 -9.01 -21.69
C ALA A 381 16.10 -9.55 -21.81
N GLU A 382 16.31 -10.82 -21.48
CA GLU A 382 17.66 -11.41 -21.47
C GLU A 382 18.23 -11.70 -22.87
N PRO A 383 17.47 -12.30 -23.81
CA PRO A 383 17.90 -12.41 -25.22
C PRO A 383 18.18 -11.04 -25.84
N CYS A 384 17.28 -10.06 -25.64
CA CYS A 384 17.47 -8.69 -26.16
C CYS A 384 18.72 -8.01 -25.60
N TYR A 385 19.01 -8.20 -24.29
CA TYR A 385 20.25 -7.71 -23.69
C TYR A 385 21.49 -8.31 -24.38
N ASN A 386 21.52 -9.63 -24.60
CA ASN A 386 22.64 -10.33 -25.22
C ASN A 386 22.89 -9.84 -26.66
N VAL A 387 21.79 -9.65 -27.41
CA VAL A 387 21.88 -9.09 -28.78
C VAL A 387 22.39 -7.66 -28.75
N LEU A 388 21.88 -6.82 -27.86
CA LEU A 388 22.26 -5.43 -27.73
C LEU A 388 23.75 -5.29 -27.38
N VAL A 389 24.24 -6.05 -26.39
CA VAL A 389 25.65 -6.03 -25.96
C VAL A 389 26.59 -6.51 -27.06
N LYS A 390 26.16 -7.44 -27.93
CA LYS A 390 26.96 -7.92 -29.07
C LYS A 390 27.15 -6.85 -30.14
N HIS A 391 26.18 -5.94 -30.33
CA HIS A 391 26.21 -4.89 -31.35
C HIS A 391 26.74 -3.53 -30.84
N LEU A 392 26.73 -3.31 -29.53
CA LEU A 392 27.22 -2.06 -28.94
C LEU A 392 28.72 -2.03 -28.84
N PRO A 393 29.38 -0.86 -29.10
CA PRO A 393 30.80 -0.68 -28.89
C PRO A 393 31.18 -0.96 -27.41
N LYS A 394 32.27 -1.70 -27.19
CA LYS A 394 32.75 -2.09 -25.86
C LYS A 394 32.92 -0.91 -24.88
N ARG A 395 33.24 0.30 -25.42
CA ARG A 395 33.34 1.54 -24.61
C ARG A 395 32.00 1.98 -24.00
N TRP A 396 30.89 1.85 -24.74
CA TRP A 396 29.55 2.20 -24.27
C TRP A 396 29.05 1.17 -23.25
N VAL A 397 29.26 -0.10 -23.52
CA VAL A 397 28.90 -1.17 -22.57
C VAL A 397 29.62 -0.95 -21.24
N ARG A 398 30.92 -0.66 -21.26
CA ARG A 398 31.70 -0.40 -20.04
C ARG A 398 31.19 0.84 -19.27
N ARG A 399 30.84 1.93 -19.96
CA ARG A 399 30.27 3.12 -19.32
C ARG A 399 28.88 2.82 -18.67
N LEU A 400 28.00 2.13 -19.38
CA LEU A 400 26.66 1.81 -18.92
C LEU A 400 26.63 0.74 -17.80
N THR A 401 27.66 -0.09 -17.68
CA THR A 401 27.82 -1.05 -16.58
C THR A 401 28.49 -0.46 -15.33
N HIS A 402 29.24 0.65 -15.48
CA HIS A 402 30.03 1.26 -14.39
C HIS A 402 29.42 2.55 -13.79
N ILE A 403 28.21 2.95 -14.16
CA ILE A 403 27.57 4.17 -13.62
C ILE A 403 27.39 4.12 -12.10
N GLN A 404 27.38 2.94 -11.50
CA GLN A 404 27.13 2.73 -10.06
C GLN A 404 28.32 3.03 -9.13
N THR A 405 29.54 3.14 -9.62
CA THR A 405 30.73 3.22 -8.75
C THR A 405 31.04 4.60 -8.18
N ASN A 406 30.38 5.66 -8.63
CA ASN A 406 30.73 7.02 -8.18
C ASN A 406 29.90 7.59 -7.02
N ASN A 407 28.83 6.92 -6.57
CA ASN A 407 27.97 7.47 -5.50
C ASN A 407 28.19 6.88 -4.10
N ALA A 408 29.08 5.91 -3.93
CA ALA A 408 29.32 5.23 -2.65
C ALA A 408 30.52 5.77 -1.85
N GLY A 409 31.19 6.80 -2.31
CA GLY A 409 32.47 7.25 -1.74
C GLY A 409 32.59 8.74 -1.43
N GLU A 410 31.50 9.50 -1.30
CA GLU A 410 31.62 10.89 -0.84
C GLU A 410 31.67 10.95 0.70
N SER A 411 32.89 11.09 1.21
CA SER A 411 33.23 11.59 2.53
C SER A 411 32.36 12.80 2.91
N ALA A 412 31.99 12.87 4.17
CA ALA A 412 31.23 13.93 4.82
C ALA A 412 31.90 15.31 4.63
N SER A 413 31.66 15.96 3.48
CA SER A 413 32.08 17.31 3.24
C SER A 413 31.03 18.30 3.78
N THR A 414 31.46 19.50 4.12
CA THR A 414 30.61 20.61 4.60
C THR A 414 29.38 20.87 3.69
N ASN A 415 29.49 20.55 2.40
CA ASN A 415 28.39 20.61 1.43
C ASN A 415 27.23 19.63 1.76
N ASN A 416 27.51 18.46 2.35
CA ASN A 416 26.50 17.52 2.76
C ASN A 416 25.70 18.02 4.00
N LEU A 417 26.35 18.71 4.93
CA LEU A 417 25.69 19.30 6.09
C LEU A 417 24.70 20.43 5.68
N TRP A 418 25.10 21.26 4.72
CA TRP A 418 24.21 22.29 4.15
C TRP A 418 22.97 21.67 3.47
N LYS A 419 23.16 20.67 2.62
CA LYS A 419 22.04 19.97 1.94
C LYS A 419 21.08 19.35 2.94
N VAL A 420 21.59 18.68 3.97
CA VAL A 420 20.79 18.05 5.03
C VAL A 420 20.04 19.10 5.85
N LEU A 421 20.69 20.19 6.23
CA LEU A 421 20.07 21.27 7.00
C LEU A 421 18.97 21.95 6.18
N MET A 422 19.25 22.35 4.94
CA MET A 422 18.28 23.01 4.06
C MET A 422 17.06 22.13 3.79
N LYS A 423 17.27 20.86 3.47
CA LYS A 423 16.16 19.89 3.27
C LYS A 423 15.27 19.80 4.50
N LYS A 424 15.87 19.66 5.69
CA LYS A 424 15.10 19.60 6.95
C LYS A 424 14.38 20.92 7.26
N MET A 425 15.00 22.06 6.95
CA MET A 425 14.40 23.38 7.18
C MET A 425 13.21 23.62 6.27
N ILE A 426 13.35 23.38 4.97
CA ILE A 426 12.27 23.52 3.98
C ILE A 426 11.10 22.60 4.35
N PHE A 427 11.37 21.34 4.62
CA PHE A 427 10.36 20.36 4.99
C PHE A 427 9.58 20.76 6.24
N ASN A 428 10.26 21.18 7.30
CA ASN A 428 9.60 21.64 8.52
C ASN A 428 8.78 22.91 8.31
N THR A 429 9.32 23.90 7.59
CA THR A 429 8.62 25.15 7.31
C THR A 429 7.36 24.89 6.50
N LEU A 430 7.44 23.99 5.52
CA LEU A 430 6.30 23.60 4.69
C LEU A 430 5.20 22.89 5.51
N ILE A 431 5.54 21.89 6.32
CA ILE A 431 4.56 21.17 7.14
C ILE A 431 3.88 22.11 8.14
N TYR A 432 4.65 22.84 8.94
CA TYR A 432 4.07 23.72 9.96
C TYR A 432 3.39 24.94 9.35
N GLY A 433 3.83 25.41 8.18
CA GLY A 433 3.14 26.45 7.41
C GLY A 433 1.76 26.00 6.94
N ILE A 434 1.66 24.80 6.34
CA ILE A 434 0.39 24.23 5.90
C ILE A 434 -0.55 23.97 7.09
N LEU A 435 -0.04 23.48 8.22
CA LEU A 435 -0.83 23.32 9.44
C LEU A 435 -1.38 24.66 9.95
N SER A 436 -0.54 25.69 9.95
CA SER A 436 -0.97 27.02 10.36
C SER A 436 -2.06 27.58 9.44
N ALA A 437 -1.87 27.44 8.11
CA ALA A 437 -2.86 27.85 7.11
C ALA A 437 -4.19 27.08 7.26
N ALA A 438 -4.12 25.77 7.54
CA ALA A 438 -5.29 24.94 7.77
C ALA A 438 -6.09 25.37 9.01
N VAL A 439 -5.41 25.58 10.12
CA VAL A 439 -6.08 26.07 11.35
C VAL A 439 -6.74 27.42 11.09
N ILE A 440 -6.08 28.34 10.39
CA ILE A 440 -6.65 29.65 10.01
C ILE A 440 -7.90 29.44 9.15
N ALA A 441 -7.83 28.58 8.14
CA ALA A 441 -8.97 28.31 7.26
C ALA A 441 -10.17 27.76 8.03
N ILE A 442 -9.96 26.77 8.91
CA ILE A 442 -11.02 26.17 9.74
C ILE A 442 -11.61 27.22 10.70
N MET A 443 -10.76 28.00 11.35
CA MET A 443 -11.21 29.03 12.29
C MET A 443 -12.02 30.13 11.59
N PHE A 444 -11.62 30.52 10.38
CA PHE A 444 -12.31 31.58 9.65
C PHE A 444 -13.59 31.09 8.94
N SER A 445 -13.64 29.84 8.49
CA SER A 445 -14.83 29.29 7.86
C SER A 445 -15.90 28.83 8.86
N ALA A 446 -15.51 28.20 9.97
CA ALA A 446 -16.44 27.61 10.93
C ALA A 446 -16.60 28.45 12.23
N ALA A 447 -15.48 28.83 12.87
CA ALA A 447 -15.55 29.47 14.19
C ALA A 447 -15.91 30.97 14.10
N LEU A 448 -15.45 31.68 13.08
CA LEU A 448 -15.69 33.13 12.94
C LEU A 448 -17.19 33.49 12.81
N PRO A 449 -18.00 32.80 11.96
CA PRO A 449 -19.43 33.04 11.89
C PRO A 449 -20.14 32.83 13.25
N ILE A 450 -19.76 31.76 13.96
CA ILE A 450 -20.31 31.43 15.27
C ILE A 450 -19.96 32.50 16.29
N CYS A 451 -18.68 32.90 16.37
CA CYS A 451 -18.23 33.95 17.28
C CYS A 451 -18.87 35.29 16.98
N ARG A 452 -19.08 35.67 15.72
CA ARG A 452 -19.79 36.88 15.31
C ARG A 452 -21.26 36.86 15.73
N ASN A 453 -21.97 35.76 15.44
CA ASN A 453 -23.38 35.63 15.81
C ASN A 453 -23.60 35.68 17.32
N LEU A 454 -22.74 35.01 18.11
CA LEU A 454 -22.78 35.06 19.57
C LEU A 454 -22.50 36.52 20.08
N SER A 455 -21.48 37.14 19.52
CA SER A 455 -21.10 38.50 19.91
C SER A 455 -22.19 39.55 19.62
N ILE A 456 -22.85 39.43 18.46
CA ILE A 456 -23.98 40.27 18.09
C ILE A 456 -25.15 40.08 19.06
N LYS A 457 -25.48 38.86 19.45
CA LYS A 457 -26.55 38.54 20.39
C LYS A 457 -26.30 39.08 21.79
N TRP A 458 -25.03 39.14 22.25
CA TRP A 458 -24.70 39.54 23.63
C TRP A 458 -24.32 41.01 23.78
N THR A 459 -23.67 41.58 22.80
CA THR A 459 -23.07 42.93 22.89
C THR A 459 -23.49 43.89 21.77
N GLY A 460 -24.30 43.43 20.81
CA GLY A 460 -24.70 44.20 19.64
C GLY A 460 -23.56 44.52 18.67
N SER A 461 -22.35 44.06 18.90
CA SER A 461 -21.17 44.38 18.10
C SER A 461 -20.43 43.10 17.62
N HIS A 462 -20.02 43.08 16.34
CA HIS A 462 -19.21 42.01 15.77
C HIS A 462 -17.72 42.06 16.15
N TRP A 463 -17.24 43.15 16.69
CA TRP A 463 -15.82 43.38 17.01
C TRP A 463 -15.27 42.40 18.05
N ILE A 464 -16.04 42.15 19.11
CA ILE A 464 -15.64 41.24 20.18
C ILE A 464 -15.54 39.82 19.62
N GLY A 465 -16.47 39.39 18.75
CA GLY A 465 -16.40 38.10 18.06
C GLY A 465 -15.16 37.94 17.20
N ASN A 466 -14.78 38.96 16.46
CA ASN A 466 -13.54 39.02 15.69
C ASN A 466 -12.29 38.90 16.57
N ALA A 467 -12.26 39.66 17.69
CA ALA A 467 -11.12 39.62 18.63
C ALA A 467 -10.95 38.24 19.30
N VAL A 468 -12.05 37.64 19.75
CA VAL A 468 -12.03 36.32 20.36
C VAL A 468 -11.59 35.24 19.35
N CYS A 469 -12.15 35.27 18.15
CA CYS A 469 -11.75 34.33 17.08
C CYS A 469 -10.27 34.53 16.71
N GLY A 470 -9.80 35.77 16.59
CA GLY A 470 -8.40 36.07 16.31
C GLY A 470 -7.44 35.56 17.39
N PHE A 471 -7.78 35.82 18.65
CA PHE A 471 -7.00 35.33 19.79
C PHE A 471 -6.93 33.79 19.81
N LEU A 472 -8.05 33.11 19.64
CA LEU A 472 -8.09 31.65 19.59
C LEU A 472 -7.28 31.12 18.41
N THR A 473 -7.42 31.71 17.22
CA THR A 473 -6.65 31.31 16.04
C THR A 473 -5.15 31.44 16.29
N ILE A 474 -4.70 32.58 16.84
CA ILE A 474 -3.30 32.79 17.16
C ILE A 474 -2.80 31.81 18.21
N LEU A 475 -3.60 31.52 19.23
CA LEU A 475 -3.27 30.57 20.28
C LEU A 475 -3.07 29.14 19.71
N PHE A 476 -3.93 28.71 18.78
CA PHE A 476 -3.83 27.38 18.14
C PHE A 476 -2.65 27.28 17.18
N ILE A 477 -2.31 28.34 16.43
CA ILE A 477 -1.17 28.30 15.48
C ILE A 477 0.18 28.58 16.17
N ALA A 478 0.18 29.14 17.38
CA ALA A 478 1.39 29.53 18.10
C ALA A 478 2.46 28.44 18.22
N PRO A 479 2.13 27.16 18.57
CA PRO A 479 3.13 26.10 18.64
C PRO A 479 3.73 25.78 17.27
N PHE A 480 2.97 25.92 16.18
CA PHE A 480 3.44 25.67 14.83
C PHE A 480 4.37 26.79 14.34
N LEU A 481 3.99 28.06 14.53
CA LEU A 481 4.82 29.21 14.18
C LEU A 481 6.15 29.19 14.96
N ARG A 482 6.10 28.85 16.25
CA ARG A 482 7.32 28.67 17.04
C ARG A 482 8.22 27.57 16.47
N SER A 483 7.64 26.45 16.02
CA SER A 483 8.41 25.35 15.42
C SER A 483 9.06 25.75 14.11
N ILE A 484 8.40 26.57 13.28
CA ILE A 484 8.99 27.16 12.06
C ILE A 484 10.27 27.91 12.39
N VAL A 485 10.24 28.78 13.41
CA VAL A 485 11.36 29.68 13.72
C VAL A 485 12.48 28.97 14.46
N MET A 486 12.18 28.18 15.50
CA MET A 486 13.17 27.73 16.51
C MET A 486 13.71 26.31 16.32
N LYS A 487 12.97 25.39 15.69
CA LYS A 487 13.27 23.97 15.71
C LYS A 487 14.66 23.60 15.18
N GLN A 488 15.07 24.19 14.07
CA GLN A 488 16.34 23.82 13.41
C GLN A 488 17.56 24.55 13.96
N ASN A 489 17.38 25.62 14.74
CA ASN A 489 18.47 26.40 15.31
C ASN A 489 19.25 25.60 16.39
N HIS A 490 18.67 24.49 16.89
CA HIS A 490 19.27 23.63 17.90
C HIS A 490 19.76 22.29 17.31
N SER A 491 19.70 22.12 15.98
CA SER A 491 20.17 20.87 15.32
C SER A 491 21.71 20.80 15.34
N GLU A 492 22.26 19.59 15.41
CA GLU A 492 23.72 19.38 15.36
C GLU A 492 24.35 19.92 14.08
N ALA A 493 23.67 19.76 12.93
CA ALA A 493 24.13 20.30 11.66
C ALA A 493 24.19 21.83 11.67
N PHE A 494 23.21 22.51 12.31
CA PHE A 494 23.22 23.97 12.44
C PHE A 494 24.38 24.43 13.34
N LYS A 495 24.59 23.78 14.49
CA LYS A 495 25.69 24.09 15.41
C LYS A 495 27.05 23.85 14.75
N ALA A 496 27.20 22.73 14.02
CA ALA A 496 28.42 22.42 13.31
C ALA A 496 28.77 23.50 12.27
N LEU A 497 27.80 23.90 11.44
CA LEU A 497 27.98 24.93 10.41
C LEU A 497 28.22 26.34 11.02
N TRP A 498 27.60 26.62 12.18
CA TRP A 498 27.79 27.91 12.88
C TRP A 498 29.21 28.05 13.46
N THR A 499 29.81 26.95 13.87
CA THR A 499 31.16 26.92 14.50
C THR A 499 32.28 26.79 13.48
N ASP A 500 32.03 26.15 12.31
CA ASP A 500 33.05 25.81 11.32
C ASP A 500 33.72 27.03 10.67
N ARG A 501 32.91 27.97 10.08
CA ARG A 501 33.45 29.18 9.42
C ARG A 501 32.57 30.41 9.67
N ARG A 502 33.20 31.58 9.87
CA ARG A 502 32.49 32.85 10.02
C ARG A 502 31.59 33.20 8.81
N ILE A 503 32.00 32.84 7.60
CA ILE A 503 31.26 33.06 6.34
C ILE A 503 29.91 32.33 6.35
N ASN A 504 29.78 31.17 7.01
CA ASN A 504 28.53 30.41 7.11
C ASN A 504 27.48 31.08 8.00
N ARG A 505 27.85 32.04 8.84
CA ARG A 505 26.91 32.70 9.76
C ARG A 505 25.93 33.61 9.03
N LEU A 506 26.36 34.30 7.97
CA LEU A 506 25.50 35.20 7.20
C LEU A 506 24.35 34.46 6.47
N PRO A 507 24.57 33.41 5.68
CA PRO A 507 23.48 32.62 5.12
C PRO A 507 22.63 31.90 6.18
N LEU A 508 23.19 31.49 7.33
CA LEU A 508 22.43 30.90 8.43
C LEU A 508 21.49 31.94 9.08
N THR A 509 21.95 33.18 9.32
CA THR A 509 21.10 34.25 9.85
C THR A 509 20.02 34.65 8.83
N ALA A 510 20.32 34.66 7.53
CA ALA A 510 19.33 34.88 6.48
C ALA A 510 18.21 33.83 6.49
N THR A 511 18.53 32.55 6.72
CA THR A 511 17.52 31.51 6.86
C THR A 511 16.65 31.65 8.11
N ILE A 512 17.20 32.16 9.22
CA ILE A 512 16.42 32.46 10.42
C ILE A 512 15.47 33.64 10.12
N LEU A 513 15.98 34.69 9.49
CA LEU A 513 15.18 35.88 9.13
C LEU A 513 14.03 35.50 8.19
N ALA A 514 14.29 34.69 7.16
CA ALA A 514 13.25 34.20 6.25
C ALA A 514 12.12 33.48 6.99
N ARG A 515 12.45 32.59 7.94
CA ARG A 515 11.45 31.87 8.75
C ARG A 515 10.68 32.77 9.70
N VAL A 516 11.32 33.81 10.25
CA VAL A 516 10.66 34.84 11.06
C VAL A 516 9.69 35.64 10.20
N LEU A 517 10.07 36.02 8.97
CA LEU A 517 9.19 36.73 8.04
C LEU A 517 7.97 35.85 7.65
N ILE A 518 8.16 34.56 7.42
CA ILE A 518 7.05 33.62 7.17
C ILE A 518 6.10 33.56 8.39
N ALA A 519 6.62 33.45 9.59
CA ALA A 519 5.78 33.46 10.81
C ALA A 519 5.03 34.76 10.98
N LEU A 520 5.67 35.93 10.72
CA LEU A 520 5.06 37.24 10.74
C LEU A 520 3.95 37.38 9.70
N SER A 521 4.12 36.83 8.49
CA SER A 521 3.11 36.92 7.43
C SER A 521 1.81 36.20 7.83
N PHE A 522 1.87 35.11 8.55
CA PHE A 522 0.67 34.42 9.07
C PHE A 522 -0.07 35.27 10.10
N ILE A 523 0.64 35.88 11.06
CA ILE A 523 0.04 36.72 12.09
C ILE A 523 -0.54 38.00 11.44
N PHE A 524 0.20 38.60 10.51
CA PHE A 524 -0.26 39.75 9.76
C PHE A 524 -1.53 39.46 8.96
N TYR A 525 -1.59 38.29 8.28
CA TYR A 525 -2.78 37.87 7.55
C TYR A 525 -4.02 37.75 8.46
N ILE A 526 -3.88 37.16 9.65
CA ILE A 526 -4.97 37.06 10.63
C ILE A 526 -5.43 38.43 11.09
N CYS A 527 -4.48 39.31 11.47
CA CYS A 527 -4.80 40.66 11.90
C CYS A 527 -5.48 41.45 10.79
N ASN A 528 -4.98 41.41 9.57
CA ASN A 528 -5.54 42.13 8.43
C ASN A 528 -6.96 41.66 8.07
N TYR A 529 -7.24 40.37 8.18
CA TYR A 529 -8.56 39.79 7.87
C TYR A 529 -9.63 40.19 8.92
N LEU A 530 -9.24 40.25 10.19
CA LEU A 530 -10.16 40.47 11.32
C LEU A 530 -10.31 41.92 11.71
N THR A 531 -9.33 42.78 11.39
CA THR A 531 -9.28 44.19 11.82
C THR A 531 -8.98 45.09 10.65
N ARG A 532 -9.51 46.33 10.67
CA ARG A 532 -9.25 47.37 9.67
C ARG A 532 -8.26 48.44 10.17
N PHE A 533 -7.24 48.06 10.92
CA PHE A 533 -6.23 49.01 11.42
C PHE A 533 -5.22 49.39 10.34
N LYS A 534 -4.52 50.53 10.55
CA LYS A 534 -3.41 50.96 9.67
C LYS A 534 -2.28 49.90 9.69
N ASN A 535 -1.67 49.65 8.55
CA ASN A 535 -0.65 48.60 8.36
C ASN A 535 0.52 48.68 9.37
N ALA A 536 0.97 49.89 9.74
CA ALA A 536 2.06 50.04 10.70
C ALA A 536 1.73 49.50 12.10
N LEU A 537 0.51 49.72 12.59
CA LEU A 537 0.06 49.23 13.90
C LEU A 537 -0.11 47.71 13.87
N MET A 538 -0.60 47.14 12.75
CA MET A 538 -0.73 45.67 12.58
C MET A 538 0.64 44.97 12.56
N ILE A 539 1.65 45.55 11.91
CA ILE A 539 3.02 45.03 11.92
C ILE A 539 3.58 45.07 13.34
N ALA A 540 3.40 46.16 14.08
CA ALA A 540 3.87 46.26 15.47
C ALA A 540 3.22 45.21 16.39
N VAL A 541 1.90 45.02 16.26
CA VAL A 541 1.15 43.98 16.99
C VAL A 541 1.64 42.56 16.61
N ALA A 542 1.83 42.28 15.31
CA ALA A 542 2.31 41.01 14.83
C ALA A 542 3.72 40.67 15.36
N VAL A 543 4.63 41.66 15.36
CA VAL A 543 5.98 41.52 15.91
C VAL A 543 5.93 41.30 17.43
N GLY A 544 5.13 42.05 18.16
CA GLY A 544 4.97 41.88 19.61
C GLY A 544 4.42 40.50 19.98
N LEU A 545 3.39 40.03 19.27
CA LEU A 545 2.83 38.66 19.45
C LEU A 545 3.85 37.58 19.14
N LEU A 546 4.63 37.72 18.07
CA LEU A 546 5.65 36.74 17.72
C LEU A 546 6.74 36.65 18.79
N ILE A 547 7.21 37.79 19.31
CA ILE A 547 8.19 37.85 20.41
C ILE A 547 7.63 37.16 21.65
N LEU A 548 6.39 37.47 22.03
CA LEU A 548 5.71 36.82 23.16
C LEU A 548 5.57 35.32 23.02
N MET A 549 5.24 34.83 21.80
CA MET A 549 5.21 33.40 21.48
C MET A 549 6.58 32.74 21.59
N LEU A 550 7.64 33.40 21.13
CA LEU A 550 9.00 32.85 21.18
C LEU A 550 9.52 32.75 22.60
N LEU A 551 9.19 33.69 23.47
CA LEU A 551 9.61 33.72 24.88
C LEU A 551 8.79 32.80 25.79
N SER A 552 7.57 32.44 25.43
CA SER A 552 6.67 31.63 26.25
C SER A 552 7.19 30.21 26.52
N ARG A 553 7.44 29.89 27.80
CA ARG A 553 7.86 28.55 28.26
C ARG A 553 6.74 27.50 28.08
N TRP A 554 5.48 27.89 28.21
CA TRP A 554 4.33 27.02 28.04
C TRP A 554 4.19 26.57 26.60
N LEU A 555 4.31 27.48 25.61
CA LEU A 555 4.31 27.16 24.20
C LEU A 555 5.48 26.26 23.79
N LYS A 556 6.67 26.42 24.44
CA LYS A 556 7.81 25.54 24.24
C LYS A 556 7.48 24.09 24.62
N LYS A 557 6.90 23.87 25.79
CA LYS A 557 6.50 22.51 26.24
C LYS A 557 5.44 21.92 25.28
N ARG A 558 4.41 22.67 24.91
CA ARG A 558 3.36 22.20 23.99
C ARG A 558 3.90 21.87 22.62
N SER A 559 4.73 22.71 22.02
CA SER A 559 5.37 22.46 20.73
C SER A 559 6.19 21.15 20.73
N ILE A 560 7.01 20.92 21.78
CA ILE A 560 7.80 19.67 21.91
C ILE A 560 6.89 18.44 22.10
N THR A 561 5.80 18.58 22.86
CA THR A 561 4.85 17.49 23.08
C THR A 561 4.13 17.12 21.78
N LEU A 562 3.65 18.10 21.02
CA LEU A 562 3.02 17.86 19.72
C LEU A 562 3.99 17.18 18.73
N GLU A 563 5.24 17.63 18.71
CA GLU A 563 6.27 17.03 17.87
C GLU A 563 6.55 15.57 18.25
N ARG A 564 6.70 15.28 19.55
CA ARG A 564 6.89 13.90 20.04
C ARG A 564 5.72 13.02 19.67
N LEU A 565 4.47 13.49 19.84
CA LEU A 565 3.28 12.76 19.45
C LEU A 565 3.25 12.48 17.93
N PHE A 566 3.60 13.47 17.12
CA PHE A 566 3.69 13.30 15.67
C PHE A 566 4.72 12.25 15.27
N ILE A 567 5.94 12.35 15.81
CA ILE A 567 7.02 11.40 15.54
C ILE A 567 6.64 10.00 16.06
N GLN A 568 6.06 9.91 17.26
CA GLN A 568 5.59 8.62 17.81
C GLN A 568 4.50 8.00 16.96
N ASN A 569 3.51 8.78 16.49
CA ASN A 569 2.45 8.28 15.62
C ASN A 569 3.02 7.85 14.27
N LEU A 570 3.90 8.67 13.69
CA LEU A 570 4.59 8.32 12.46
C LEU A 570 5.46 7.05 12.60
N GLN A 571 6.06 6.78 13.75
CA GLN A 571 6.93 5.63 14.00
C GLN A 571 6.21 4.45 14.67
N SER A 572 4.94 4.57 15.01
CA SER A 572 4.21 3.57 15.81
C SER A 572 4.24 2.18 15.19
N ARG A 573 4.00 2.07 13.88
CA ARG A 573 4.06 0.80 13.14
C ARG A 573 5.48 0.22 13.11
N ASP A 574 6.51 1.06 12.92
CA ASP A 574 7.91 0.62 12.90
C ASP A 574 8.37 0.10 14.27
N ILE A 575 7.94 0.76 15.35
CA ILE A 575 8.26 0.35 16.72
C ILE A 575 7.57 -0.98 17.03
N GLU A 576 6.31 -1.15 16.65
CA GLU A 576 5.58 -2.40 16.85
C GLU A 576 6.17 -3.53 15.98
N ALA A 577 6.49 -3.26 14.70
CA ALA A 577 7.18 -4.20 13.83
C ALA A 577 8.57 -4.59 14.34
N GLN A 578 9.27 -3.67 15.03
CA GLN A 578 10.55 -3.94 15.67
C GLN A 578 10.37 -4.80 16.93
N LYS A 579 9.34 -4.55 17.74
CA LYS A 579 8.98 -5.39 18.90
C LYS A 579 8.58 -6.80 18.46
N GLN A 580 7.90 -6.93 17.32
CA GLN A 580 7.49 -8.22 16.73
C GLN A 580 8.59 -8.88 15.88
N GLY A 581 9.80 -8.31 15.83
CA GLY A 581 10.91 -8.88 15.08
C GLY A 581 10.79 -8.87 13.54
N LYS A 582 9.85 -8.12 12.98
CA LYS A 582 9.57 -8.07 11.53
C LYS A 582 10.49 -7.14 10.71
N LYS A 583 11.46 -6.47 11.34
CA LYS A 583 12.32 -5.48 10.67
C LYS A 583 13.53 -6.12 9.97
N LYS A 584 13.81 -5.75 8.73
CA LYS A 584 15.01 -6.18 8.00
C LYS A 584 16.29 -5.65 8.70
N PRO A 585 17.38 -6.43 8.74
CA PRO A 585 18.65 -5.98 9.30
C PRO A 585 19.22 -4.75 8.55
N LEU A 586 19.90 -3.86 9.28
CA LEU A 586 20.47 -2.61 8.75
C LEU A 586 21.54 -2.81 7.66
N PHE A 587 22.20 -3.97 7.64
CA PHE A 587 23.27 -4.29 6.69
C PHE A 587 22.78 -4.86 5.35
N ALA A 588 21.47 -5.05 5.17
CA ALA A 588 20.89 -5.60 3.92
C ALA A 588 21.24 -4.78 2.66
N ASN A 589 21.51 -3.49 2.82
CA ASN A 589 21.79 -2.58 1.70
C ASN A 589 23.28 -2.56 1.29
N HIS A 590 24.23 -3.06 2.10
CA HIS A 590 25.65 -3.00 1.80
C HIS A 590 26.16 -4.16 0.90
N LEU A 591 25.34 -5.16 0.64
CA LEU A 591 25.68 -6.34 -0.14
C LEU A 591 25.20 -6.29 -1.60
N ILE A 592 24.42 -5.26 -1.96
CA ILE A 592 23.78 -5.12 -3.28
C ILE A 592 24.82 -4.97 -4.40
N ASP A 593 25.97 -4.34 -4.12
CA ASP A 593 27.05 -4.11 -5.09
C ASP A 593 27.80 -5.39 -5.53
N ARG A 594 27.53 -6.54 -4.88
CA ARG A 594 28.23 -7.81 -5.15
C ARG A 594 27.31 -8.94 -5.62
N ASP A 595 26.14 -8.63 -6.15
CA ASP A 595 25.09 -9.61 -6.54
C ASP A 595 24.67 -10.55 -5.37
N ILE A 596 24.88 -10.14 -4.11
CA ILE A 596 24.50 -10.90 -2.93
C ILE A 596 23.34 -10.18 -2.23
N HIS A 597 22.21 -10.87 -2.07
CA HIS A 597 20.99 -10.33 -1.50
C HIS A 597 20.55 -11.12 -0.27
N ILE A 598 19.70 -10.49 0.53
CA ILE A 598 18.99 -11.14 1.62
C ILE A 598 17.53 -11.32 1.20
N ALA A 599 17.09 -12.57 1.06
CA ALA A 599 15.70 -12.91 0.82
C ALA A 599 15.02 -13.41 2.09
N ASN A 600 13.76 -13.03 2.28
CA ASN A 600 12.89 -13.60 3.31
C ASN A 600 12.00 -14.64 2.66
N LEU A 601 12.16 -15.89 3.06
CA LEU A 601 11.40 -17.03 2.56
C LEU A 601 10.58 -17.60 3.73
N GLU A 602 9.30 -17.81 3.51
CA GLU A 602 8.41 -18.44 4.49
C GLU A 602 8.30 -19.93 4.17
N LEU A 603 8.51 -20.76 5.18
CA LEU A 603 8.37 -22.21 5.03
C LEU A 603 6.88 -22.55 4.95
N PRO A 604 6.40 -23.17 3.85
CA PRO A 604 5.01 -23.58 3.75
C PRO A 604 4.63 -24.57 4.85
N ASP A 605 3.35 -24.59 5.23
CA ASP A 605 2.84 -25.46 6.31
C ASP A 605 2.95 -26.94 5.94
N ASP A 606 2.86 -27.24 4.66
CA ASP A 606 2.95 -28.59 4.04
C ASP A 606 4.36 -28.93 3.53
N SER A 607 5.39 -28.20 3.93
CA SER A 607 6.76 -28.43 3.48
C SER A 607 7.37 -29.69 4.08
N LEU A 608 8.01 -30.52 3.24
CA LEU A 608 8.83 -31.66 3.66
C LEU A 608 10.08 -31.26 4.49
N TRP A 609 10.38 -29.97 4.60
CA TRP A 609 11.48 -29.45 5.40
C TRP A 609 11.09 -29.22 6.87
N ALA A 610 9.80 -29.21 7.15
CA ALA A 610 9.30 -29.11 8.53
C ALA A 610 9.80 -30.30 9.37
N GLY A 611 10.25 -30.02 10.59
CA GLY A 611 10.83 -31.02 11.49
C GLY A 611 12.31 -31.39 11.19
N LYS A 612 12.89 -30.94 10.06
CA LYS A 612 14.28 -31.21 9.72
C LYS A 612 15.22 -30.14 10.25
N THR A 613 16.47 -30.54 10.56
CA THR A 613 17.52 -29.61 10.98
C THR A 613 18.16 -28.91 9.75
N LEU A 614 18.70 -27.70 9.94
CA LEU A 614 19.46 -27.01 8.89
C LEU A 614 20.65 -27.84 8.37
N TYR A 615 21.26 -28.66 9.24
CA TYR A 615 22.34 -29.56 8.89
C TYR A 615 21.89 -30.68 7.95
N SER A 616 20.74 -31.30 8.23
CA SER A 616 20.18 -32.40 7.39
C SER A 616 19.76 -31.90 6.01
N LEU A 617 19.28 -30.66 5.91
CA LEU A 617 18.86 -30.02 4.65
C LEU A 617 20.02 -29.62 3.76
N LYS A 618 21.23 -29.49 4.30
CA LYS A 618 22.48 -29.14 3.60
C LYS A 618 22.32 -27.93 2.65
N LEU A 619 21.58 -26.88 3.08
CA LEU A 619 21.19 -25.74 2.24
C LEU A 619 22.37 -25.03 1.59
N ARG A 620 23.51 -24.96 2.29
CA ARG A 620 24.76 -24.39 1.76
C ARG A 620 25.29 -25.22 0.58
N ASN A 621 25.27 -26.54 0.70
CA ASN A 621 25.84 -27.43 -0.33
C ASN A 621 24.87 -27.60 -1.52
N ARG A 622 23.54 -27.65 -1.26
CA ARG A 622 22.53 -27.86 -2.30
C ARG A 622 22.28 -26.57 -3.12
N PHE A 623 22.25 -25.42 -2.44
CA PHE A 623 21.80 -24.16 -3.05
C PHE A 623 22.84 -23.03 -2.98
N GLY A 624 23.94 -23.21 -2.23
CA GLY A 624 24.95 -22.16 -2.03
C GLY A 624 24.48 -21.02 -1.11
N VAL A 625 23.43 -21.21 -0.32
CA VAL A 625 22.75 -20.18 0.46
C VAL A 625 23.07 -20.30 1.94
N HIS A 626 23.21 -19.14 2.63
CA HIS A 626 23.38 -19.07 4.08
C HIS A 626 22.11 -18.55 4.74
N ILE A 627 21.66 -19.19 5.82
CA ILE A 627 20.56 -18.71 6.66
C ILE A 627 21.12 -17.80 7.74
N SER A 628 20.78 -16.51 7.69
CA SER A 628 21.26 -15.50 8.66
C SER A 628 20.39 -15.42 9.91
N SER A 629 19.07 -15.61 9.76
CA SER A 629 18.14 -15.65 10.88
C SER A 629 16.85 -16.40 10.54
N ILE A 630 16.16 -16.84 11.58
CA ILE A 630 14.83 -17.48 11.48
C ILE A 630 13.90 -16.67 12.40
N LEU A 631 12.76 -16.23 11.86
CA LEU A 631 11.69 -15.64 12.65
C LEU A 631 10.59 -16.68 12.82
N ARG A 632 10.39 -17.11 14.05
CA ARG A 632 9.38 -18.08 14.47
C ARG A 632 8.34 -17.40 15.35
N GLY A 633 7.16 -17.15 14.82
CA GLY A 633 6.16 -16.34 15.51
C GLY A 633 6.73 -14.97 15.90
N SER A 634 6.90 -14.69 17.19
CA SER A 634 7.53 -13.46 17.72
C SER A 634 9.01 -13.62 18.09
N LYS A 635 9.58 -14.86 18.03
CA LYS A 635 10.95 -15.14 18.45
C LYS A 635 11.93 -15.07 17.29
N HIS A 636 12.99 -14.28 17.45
CA HIS A 636 14.11 -14.19 16.52
C HIS A 636 15.24 -15.17 16.94
N ILE A 637 15.65 -16.03 16.00
CA ILE A 637 16.82 -16.90 16.13
C ILE A 637 17.87 -16.34 15.18
N ASN A 638 18.82 -15.56 15.68
CA ASN A 638 19.90 -14.99 14.89
C ASN A 638 21.06 -16.00 14.80
N ILE A 639 21.64 -16.11 13.60
CA ILE A 639 22.74 -17.02 13.28
C ILE A 639 22.41 -18.45 13.77
N PRO A 640 21.36 -19.10 13.20
CA PRO A 640 20.95 -20.43 13.62
C PRO A 640 22.09 -21.41 13.40
N ASN A 641 22.28 -22.31 14.35
CA ASN A 641 23.26 -23.41 14.21
C ASN A 641 22.71 -24.55 13.35
N GLY A 642 23.58 -25.47 12.93
CA GLY A 642 23.17 -26.61 12.08
C GLY A 642 22.11 -27.53 12.70
N GLY A 643 22.02 -27.59 14.03
CA GLY A 643 21.03 -28.36 14.78
C GLY A 643 19.66 -27.68 14.90
N THR A 644 19.49 -26.45 14.40
CA THR A 644 18.21 -25.74 14.46
C THR A 644 17.18 -26.45 13.58
N ILE A 645 16.08 -26.88 14.19
CA ILE A 645 14.95 -27.51 13.51
C ILE A 645 14.06 -26.42 12.90
N LEU A 646 13.59 -26.65 11.67
CA LEU A 646 12.63 -25.77 11.00
C LEU A 646 11.19 -26.22 11.30
N PHE A 647 10.30 -25.23 11.47
CA PHE A 647 8.88 -25.46 11.70
C PHE A 647 8.04 -24.76 10.63
N PRO A 648 6.82 -25.25 10.37
CA PRO A 648 5.87 -24.60 9.49
C PRO A 648 5.68 -23.12 9.85
N GLY A 649 5.59 -22.24 8.86
CA GLY A 649 5.48 -20.80 9.07
C GLY A 649 6.77 -20.08 9.52
N ASP A 650 7.90 -20.79 9.68
CA ASP A 650 9.20 -20.15 9.95
C ASP A 650 9.59 -19.25 8.77
N LYS A 651 9.96 -18.00 9.06
CA LYS A 651 10.46 -17.03 8.06
C LYS A 651 11.99 -17.04 8.09
N LEU A 652 12.56 -17.64 7.05
CA LEU A 652 13.99 -17.78 6.88
C LEU A 652 14.58 -16.55 6.19
N GLN A 653 15.61 -15.95 6.79
CA GLN A 653 16.42 -14.95 6.09
C GLN A 653 17.61 -15.64 5.43
N ALA A 654 17.54 -15.78 4.12
CA ALA A 654 18.57 -16.46 3.32
C ALA A 654 19.46 -15.44 2.61
N ILE A 655 20.77 -15.65 2.62
CA ILE A 655 21.77 -14.83 1.94
C ILE A 655 22.32 -15.62 0.76
N GLY A 656 22.28 -15.06 -0.45
CA GLY A 656 22.77 -15.67 -1.67
C GLY A 656 22.65 -14.74 -2.86
N ASN A 657 23.11 -15.18 -4.03
CA ASN A 657 22.86 -14.46 -5.28
C ASN A 657 21.45 -14.79 -5.83
N ASP A 658 21.00 -14.04 -6.85
CA ASP A 658 19.66 -14.19 -7.45
C ASP A 658 19.36 -15.63 -7.91
N GLU A 659 20.34 -16.32 -8.50
CA GLU A 659 20.17 -17.70 -8.97
C GLU A 659 20.02 -18.69 -7.80
N GLN A 660 20.84 -18.54 -6.77
CA GLN A 660 20.83 -19.38 -5.57
C GLN A 660 19.52 -19.22 -4.80
N LEU A 661 19.06 -17.99 -4.59
CA LEU A 661 17.81 -17.68 -3.90
C LEU A 661 16.59 -18.18 -4.68
N THR A 662 16.63 -18.08 -6.02
CA THR A 662 15.57 -18.61 -6.88
C THR A 662 15.50 -20.13 -6.82
N LYS A 663 16.65 -20.84 -6.85
CA LYS A 663 16.72 -22.29 -6.69
C LYS A 663 16.18 -22.75 -5.34
N LEU A 664 16.55 -22.04 -4.27
CA LEU A 664 16.05 -22.29 -2.91
C LEU A 664 14.52 -22.13 -2.84
N SER A 665 13.99 -21.01 -3.34
CA SER A 665 12.55 -20.74 -3.33
C SER A 665 11.75 -21.77 -4.14
N LYS A 666 12.26 -22.19 -5.29
CA LYS A 666 11.63 -23.23 -6.11
C LYS A 666 11.65 -24.58 -5.40
N ALA A 667 12.75 -24.96 -4.77
CA ALA A 667 12.86 -26.21 -4.04
C ALA A 667 11.91 -26.26 -2.83
N MET A 668 11.78 -25.14 -2.08
CA MET A 668 10.82 -25.04 -0.98
C MET A 668 9.37 -25.21 -1.42
N LYS A 669 9.02 -24.73 -2.64
CA LYS A 669 7.68 -24.86 -3.22
C LYS A 669 7.45 -26.22 -3.91
N ALA A 670 8.49 -26.92 -4.31
CA ALA A 670 8.39 -28.20 -4.99
C ALA A 670 8.42 -29.40 -4.04
N GLU A 671 9.13 -29.27 -2.91
CA GLU A 671 9.24 -30.30 -1.87
C GLU A 671 8.10 -30.12 -0.84
N LEU A 672 6.83 -30.24 -1.31
CA LEU A 672 5.63 -30.23 -0.48
C LEU A 672 5.19 -31.68 -0.22
N GLN A 673 4.54 -31.91 0.92
CA GLN A 673 3.92 -33.21 1.19
C GLN A 673 2.76 -33.42 0.22
N PRO A 674 2.57 -34.66 -0.29
CA PRO A 674 1.39 -34.97 -1.11
C PRO A 674 0.13 -34.75 -0.27
N THR A 675 -0.82 -34.06 -0.84
CA THR A 675 -2.02 -33.51 -0.21
C THR A 675 -2.91 -34.60 0.42
N ILE A 676 -3.16 -34.51 1.73
CA ILE A 676 -4.47 -34.46 2.44
C ILE A 676 -5.41 -35.69 2.37
N THR A 677 -5.23 -36.69 1.54
CA THR A 677 -6.05 -37.90 1.64
C THR A 677 -5.69 -38.78 2.84
N ASP A 678 -4.53 -38.58 3.45
CA ASP A 678 -4.13 -39.31 4.66
C ASP A 678 -4.41 -38.56 5.98
N ILE A 679 -4.55 -37.24 5.96
CA ILE A 679 -4.84 -36.44 7.18
C ILE A 679 -6.27 -36.70 7.68
N GLU A 680 -7.24 -36.90 6.79
CA GLU A 680 -8.62 -37.26 7.17
C GLU A 680 -8.73 -38.59 7.91
N LYS A 681 -7.78 -39.51 7.72
CA LYS A 681 -7.75 -40.82 8.40
C LYS A 681 -7.19 -40.77 9.82
N HIS A 682 -6.51 -39.65 10.17
CA HIS A 682 -5.90 -39.45 11.50
C HIS A 682 -6.58 -38.33 12.27
N GLU A 683 -7.81 -37.93 11.88
CA GLU A 683 -8.57 -36.93 12.58
C GLU A 683 -8.99 -37.46 13.97
N MET A 684 -8.62 -36.68 15.01
CA MET A 684 -8.98 -37.02 16.38
C MET A 684 -10.46 -36.78 16.61
N LYS A 685 -11.21 -37.81 16.98
CA LYS A 685 -12.64 -37.73 17.26
C LYS A 685 -12.91 -37.94 18.73
N LEU A 686 -13.95 -37.27 19.22
CA LEU A 686 -14.49 -37.41 20.57
C LEU A 686 -15.66 -38.39 20.53
N ARG A 687 -15.61 -39.48 21.32
CA ARG A 687 -16.68 -40.43 21.51
C ARG A 687 -16.92 -40.70 22.98
N SER A 688 -18.15 -41.08 23.31
CA SER A 688 -18.48 -41.55 24.67
C SER A 688 -18.89 -43.00 24.62
N PHE A 689 -18.51 -43.78 25.63
CA PHE A 689 -18.98 -45.13 25.83
C PHE A 689 -19.22 -45.43 27.31
N THR A 690 -20.14 -46.35 27.58
CA THR A 690 -20.48 -46.71 28.94
C THR A 690 -19.75 -48.00 29.32
N ILE A 691 -19.11 -48.02 30.50
CA ILE A 691 -18.43 -49.23 30.99
C ILE A 691 -19.48 -50.26 31.35
N SER A 692 -19.50 -51.38 30.57
CA SER A 692 -20.38 -52.52 30.85
C SER A 692 -19.86 -53.37 32.03
N LYS A 693 -20.70 -54.18 32.63
CA LYS A 693 -20.31 -55.08 33.74
C LYS A 693 -19.23 -56.13 33.35
N THR A 694 -19.00 -56.31 32.08
CA THR A 694 -17.99 -57.25 31.51
C THR A 694 -16.75 -56.58 31.01
N SER A 695 -16.65 -55.27 31.13
CA SER A 695 -15.55 -54.46 30.61
C SER A 695 -14.23 -54.74 31.35
N PRO A 696 -13.08 -54.86 30.65
CA PRO A 696 -11.75 -55.11 31.25
C PRO A 696 -11.22 -53.90 32.04
N PHE A 697 -11.96 -52.77 32.02
CA PHE A 697 -11.57 -51.51 32.69
C PHE A 697 -12.11 -51.41 34.11
N ILE A 698 -13.04 -52.26 34.52
CA ILE A 698 -13.66 -52.21 35.86
C ILE A 698 -12.60 -52.43 36.95
N GLY A 699 -12.67 -51.56 37.99
CA GLY A 699 -11.80 -51.61 39.16
C GLY A 699 -10.36 -51.11 38.93
N LYS A 700 -10.00 -50.86 37.66
CA LYS A 700 -8.69 -50.26 37.34
C LYS A 700 -8.76 -48.73 37.50
N THR A 701 -7.60 -48.13 37.86
CA THR A 701 -7.50 -46.66 37.80
C THR A 701 -7.37 -46.21 36.37
N LEU A 702 -7.70 -44.93 36.08
CA LEU A 702 -7.50 -44.38 34.75
C LEU A 702 -6.05 -44.54 34.26
N LYS A 703 -5.09 -44.50 35.17
CA LYS A 703 -3.67 -44.70 34.89
C LYS A 703 -3.35 -46.16 34.53
N ASP A 704 -3.97 -47.09 35.22
CA ASP A 704 -3.70 -48.55 35.03
C ASP A 704 -4.65 -49.18 34.00
N SER A 705 -5.58 -48.42 33.43
CA SER A 705 -6.54 -48.92 32.45
C SER A 705 -5.93 -49.25 31.10
N GLY A 706 -4.73 -48.74 30.76
CA GLY A 706 -4.08 -48.90 29.48
C GLY A 706 -4.71 -48.12 28.32
N ILE A 707 -5.78 -47.34 28.56
CA ILE A 707 -6.48 -46.59 27.52
C ILE A 707 -5.55 -45.67 26.74
N ARG A 708 -4.58 -45.07 27.40
CA ARG A 708 -3.59 -44.18 26.78
C ARG A 708 -2.47 -44.96 26.08
N ASP A 709 -1.91 -45.96 26.74
CA ASP A 709 -0.66 -46.58 26.32
C ASP A 709 -0.89 -47.75 25.36
N GLU A 710 -2.03 -48.51 25.49
CA GLU A 710 -2.36 -49.65 24.65
C GLU A 710 -3.31 -49.28 23.49
N TYR A 711 -4.20 -48.30 23.72
CA TYR A 711 -5.25 -47.95 22.74
C TYR A 711 -5.01 -46.55 22.11
N ASN A 712 -3.95 -45.86 22.50
CA ASN A 712 -3.59 -44.54 21.99
C ASN A 712 -4.75 -43.51 22.08
N CYS A 713 -5.56 -43.66 23.11
CA CYS A 713 -6.73 -42.80 23.34
C CYS A 713 -6.60 -42.05 24.67
N MET A 714 -7.18 -40.85 24.74
CA MET A 714 -7.15 -40.01 25.94
C MET A 714 -8.56 -39.84 26.51
N VAL A 715 -8.75 -40.16 27.79
CA VAL A 715 -10.00 -39.89 28.51
C VAL A 715 -10.05 -38.40 28.87
N VAL A 716 -11.08 -37.70 28.42
CA VAL A 716 -11.29 -36.26 28.62
C VAL A 716 -12.24 -35.99 29.78
N GLY A 717 -13.17 -36.89 30.03
CA GLY A 717 -14.17 -36.76 31.07
C GLY A 717 -14.80 -38.08 31.45
N VAL A 718 -15.33 -38.14 32.67
CA VAL A 718 -16.16 -39.29 33.18
C VAL A 718 -17.47 -38.69 33.69
N ASP A 719 -18.60 -39.27 33.21
CA ASP A 719 -19.94 -38.87 33.64
C ASP A 719 -20.49 -39.97 34.53
N GLU A 720 -20.93 -39.61 35.76
CA GLU A 720 -21.49 -40.49 36.79
C GLU A 720 -23.04 -40.49 36.76
N GLY A 721 -23.64 -40.63 35.59
CA GLY A 721 -25.09 -40.66 35.46
C GLY A 721 -25.82 -39.43 36.00
N GLN A 722 -26.12 -38.46 35.15
CA GLN A 722 -26.84 -37.19 35.43
C GLN A 722 -26.11 -36.10 36.26
N LYS A 723 -24.84 -36.19 36.54
CA LYS A 723 -24.06 -35.10 37.13
C LYS A 723 -22.96 -34.65 36.17
N ASN A 724 -22.71 -33.32 36.14
CA ASN A 724 -21.74 -32.64 35.29
C ASN A 724 -20.41 -33.37 35.16
N LEU A 725 -19.82 -33.33 33.96
CA LEU A 725 -18.45 -33.82 33.66
C LEU A 725 -17.48 -33.42 34.78
N THR A 726 -16.99 -34.42 35.52
CA THR A 726 -16.03 -34.18 36.61
C THR A 726 -14.61 -34.19 36.04
N LEU A 727 -13.78 -33.23 36.46
CA LEU A 727 -12.36 -33.20 36.18
C LEU A 727 -11.67 -34.48 36.63
N ILE A 728 -10.93 -35.10 35.71
CA ILE A 728 -10.38 -36.44 35.88
C ILE A 728 -9.16 -36.42 36.80
N THR A 729 -9.19 -37.20 37.87
CA THR A 729 -7.99 -37.56 38.65
C THR A 729 -7.44 -38.87 38.11
N PRO A 730 -6.13 -39.01 37.80
CA PRO A 730 -5.54 -40.24 37.26
C PRO A 730 -5.72 -41.47 38.18
N SER A 731 -5.90 -41.26 39.48
CA SER A 731 -6.08 -42.26 40.52
C SER A 731 -7.50 -42.75 40.72
N ARG A 732 -8.47 -42.21 39.93
CA ARG A 732 -9.88 -42.64 40.05
C ARG A 732 -10.05 -44.06 39.49
N SER A 733 -10.72 -44.92 40.26
CA SER A 733 -11.13 -46.27 39.87
C SER A 733 -12.39 -46.22 39.01
N LEU A 734 -12.38 -46.91 37.86
CA LEU A 734 -13.53 -46.98 36.93
C LEU A 734 -14.55 -47.99 37.42
N GLN A 735 -15.85 -47.63 37.37
CA GLN A 735 -16.98 -48.46 37.83
C GLN A 735 -17.90 -48.82 36.66
N ALA A 736 -18.64 -49.93 36.82
CA ALA A 736 -19.68 -50.29 35.87
C ALA A 736 -20.78 -49.22 35.85
N GLY A 737 -21.10 -48.74 34.66
CA GLY A 737 -22.10 -47.64 34.49
C GLY A 737 -21.46 -46.27 34.31
N ASP A 738 -20.14 -46.09 34.53
CA ASP A 738 -19.46 -44.85 34.21
C ASP A 738 -19.48 -44.61 32.70
N VAL A 739 -19.78 -43.37 32.27
CA VAL A 739 -19.69 -42.96 30.87
C VAL A 739 -18.36 -42.22 30.65
N LEU A 740 -17.47 -42.83 29.89
CA LEU A 740 -16.17 -42.28 29.55
C LEU A 740 -16.23 -41.47 28.22
N TRP A 741 -15.77 -40.24 28.26
CA TRP A 741 -15.54 -39.43 27.08
C TRP A 741 -14.08 -39.57 26.65
N VAL A 742 -13.87 -40.09 25.46
CA VAL A 742 -12.53 -40.47 24.96
C VAL A 742 -12.24 -39.82 23.62
N VAL A 743 -11.04 -39.28 23.49
CA VAL A 743 -10.50 -38.71 22.24
C VAL A 743 -9.42 -39.63 21.71
N GLY A 744 -9.52 -39.97 20.41
CA GLY A 744 -8.54 -40.79 19.70
C GLY A 744 -8.83 -40.80 18.20
N GLU A 745 -7.99 -41.48 17.45
CA GLU A 745 -8.26 -41.80 16.05
C GLU A 745 -9.45 -42.76 15.92
N GLU A 746 -10.18 -42.70 14.83
CA GLU A 746 -11.39 -43.52 14.66
C GLU A 746 -11.15 -45.03 14.82
N LYS A 747 -10.02 -45.53 14.31
CA LYS A 747 -9.60 -46.92 14.46
C LYS A 747 -9.38 -47.35 15.90
N ASP A 748 -8.75 -46.46 16.69
CA ASP A 748 -8.42 -46.74 18.09
C ASP A 748 -9.65 -46.60 18.96
N LEU A 749 -10.55 -45.63 18.63
CA LEU A 749 -11.86 -45.48 19.28
C LEU A 749 -12.77 -46.70 19.04
N GLU A 750 -12.84 -47.25 17.82
CA GLU A 750 -13.61 -48.46 17.52
C GLU A 750 -13.12 -49.68 18.33
N ARG A 751 -11.81 -49.79 18.54
CA ARG A 751 -11.21 -50.88 19.37
C ARG A 751 -11.59 -50.73 20.83
N ILE A 752 -11.63 -49.54 21.38
CA ILE A 752 -12.08 -49.27 22.76
C ILE A 752 -13.58 -49.47 22.91
N LEU A 753 -14.38 -48.95 21.98
CA LEU A 753 -15.82 -49.08 21.98
C LEU A 753 -16.30 -50.54 21.95
N ALA A 754 -15.53 -51.43 21.33
CA ALA A 754 -15.80 -52.86 21.31
C ALA A 754 -15.55 -53.58 22.66
N LEU A 755 -14.84 -52.92 23.61
CA LEU A 755 -14.49 -53.41 24.93
C LEU A 755 -15.32 -52.74 26.06
N GLY A 756 -16.18 -51.81 25.71
CA GLY A 756 -17.00 -51.01 26.63
C GLY A 756 -18.22 -51.69 27.20
#